data_df883aa1e44fe24fc15cdbc4775741cf
#
_entry.id   df883aa1e44fe24fc15cdbc4775741cf
#
_cell.length_a   1.000
_cell.length_b   1.000
_cell.length_c   1.000
_cell.angle_alpha   90.00
_cell.angle_beta   90.00
_cell.angle_gamma   90.00
#
_symmetry.space_group_name_H-M   'P 1'
#
loop_
_entity.id
_entity.type
_entity.pdbx_description
1 polymer ?
#
loop_
_entity_poly.entity_id
_entity_poly.type
_entity_poly.pdbx_seq_one_letter_code
_entity_poly.pdbx_strand_id
1 'polypeptide(L)'
;EGARKIPVIAEVDLVVAGGSSRAIAAAVAAAKTGSRVYLVGYMPYLGEDICGSHLYEREAGEKLQTALARKLFPGKNFPTPLHIKKTLEDELIDNNVQFLYSSYVTNVLTDPSGKPAGVVIANRSGRQAIRCKAIIDATHNASVTGLLGAERKPFIAGSQEFCYTVVGNTPKEAPEIIQAEELSQPIKVGEKSYPVTRYTFHLPLKDDSYASLAEVEQIIRNRTWDIDQVDSSDLLWYIPKQTINSEKAYNGNPVSWRKLPMQAFKSKNIANLWVLGPCAEIPRELAAKVMRPVPALFIGEMMGETVARQIKDIPVPAQATVRQLKVNASNYGQTGELLSPLRPSLQKGFVDSPAGALPVLGSYDVVVMGGGTAGASAGISAAKQGANTLVLEYLHGLGGLSTLGMIGVYWDGFRGGYTAHIDKSVLAMAPKDHPRQPKGEGRFPADWKMEWHRKELLQAGGKLWFGVMGCGALIEGSQVKGVVVATPFGRGVILSKILIDSTGSADIAIAAGAAFDYTGKKTIAVQGAGTGKWAPGDYYNNNDWLFVDDTDILDVSRAFVQAKTKLQGQYDLVKIPQTRERRRVIGDYIISVYDVINHRRYPDTISYHKSSFDTHGMIIDPLFILNPPEKRHKIYDADVPLRCLLPKGLEGILTTGLGASAHRDAMPVIRMQPCLQNQGYAVGYLSALCVKENKSPRKIDIKKVQRHLVKIGNLPERVLTDKEFKGFSNSEMKKAIASVTDNYKGLEILLTDPERCIQLASKQIAGATMPE
;
A
#
# COMPACT_ATOMS: atom_id res chain seq x y z
N GLU A 1 -3.62 -5.06 -23.42
CA GLU A 1 -2.52 -5.85 -22.83
C GLU A 1 -1.90 -6.74 -23.90
N GLY A 2 -0.56 -6.61 -24.13
CA GLY A 2 0.17 -7.46 -25.06
C GLY A 2 0.38 -8.88 -24.52
N ALA A 3 0.65 -9.84 -25.43
CA ALA A 3 1.04 -11.19 -25.05
C ALA A 3 2.36 -11.17 -24.25
N ARG A 4 2.44 -12.01 -23.20
CA ARG A 4 3.61 -12.09 -22.32
C ARG A 4 3.73 -13.45 -21.63
N LYS A 5 4.88 -13.69 -21.04
CA LYS A 5 5.13 -14.88 -20.19
C LYS A 5 5.17 -14.46 -18.73
N ILE A 6 4.38 -15.12 -17.88
CA ILE A 6 4.33 -14.86 -16.45
C ILE A 6 5.12 -15.93 -15.72
N PRO A 7 6.08 -15.56 -14.84
CA PRO A 7 6.88 -16.54 -14.12
C PRO A 7 6.03 -17.35 -13.14
N VAL A 8 6.22 -18.66 -13.13
CA VAL A 8 5.60 -19.58 -12.20
C VAL A 8 6.50 -19.70 -10.94
N ILE A 9 5.96 -19.39 -9.78
CA ILE A 9 6.71 -19.42 -8.51
C ILE A 9 6.43 -20.66 -7.66
N ALA A 10 5.30 -21.34 -7.90
CA ALA A 10 4.95 -22.55 -7.18
C ALA A 10 4.04 -23.46 -8.02
N GLU A 11 4.14 -24.78 -7.72
CA GLU A 11 3.23 -25.81 -8.19
C GLU A 11 2.74 -26.58 -6.96
N VAL A 12 1.44 -26.49 -6.70
CA VAL A 12 0.81 -27.03 -5.50
C VAL A 12 -0.44 -27.86 -5.84
N ASP A 13 -0.99 -28.55 -4.86
CA ASP A 13 -2.24 -29.30 -5.07
C ASP A 13 -3.45 -28.35 -4.97
N LEU A 14 -3.39 -27.38 -4.04
CA LEU A 14 -4.49 -26.49 -3.76
C LEU A 14 -4.02 -25.05 -3.60
N VAL A 15 -4.72 -24.11 -4.26
CA VAL A 15 -4.62 -22.68 -3.96
C VAL A 15 -5.85 -22.27 -3.16
N VAL A 16 -5.61 -21.56 -2.04
CA VAL A 16 -6.66 -20.90 -1.26
C VAL A 16 -6.50 -19.39 -1.44
N ALA A 17 -7.48 -18.75 -2.06
CA ALA A 17 -7.49 -17.31 -2.32
C ALA A 17 -8.30 -16.59 -1.23
N GLY A 18 -7.63 -15.74 -0.44
CA GLY A 18 -8.17 -14.99 0.70
C GLY A 18 -7.36 -15.22 1.97
N GLY A 19 -7.31 -14.17 2.84
CA GLY A 19 -6.59 -14.17 4.11
C GLY A 19 -7.50 -14.32 5.34
N SER A 20 -8.74 -14.73 5.17
CA SER A 20 -9.72 -14.87 6.26
C SER A 20 -9.44 -16.08 7.14
N SER A 21 -9.93 -16.07 8.38
CA SER A 21 -9.77 -17.20 9.32
C SER A 21 -10.28 -18.53 8.76
N ARG A 22 -11.38 -18.51 8.00
CA ARG A 22 -11.92 -19.68 7.30
C ARG A 22 -10.99 -20.19 6.20
N ALA A 23 -10.32 -19.28 5.49
CA ALA A 23 -9.34 -19.65 4.47
C ALA A 23 -8.13 -20.37 5.07
N ILE A 24 -7.63 -19.86 6.21
CA ILE A 24 -6.54 -20.49 6.95
C ILE A 24 -6.98 -21.87 7.48
N ALA A 25 -8.18 -21.99 8.06
CA ALA A 25 -8.71 -23.26 8.50
C ALA A 25 -8.77 -24.29 7.36
N ALA A 26 -9.22 -23.90 6.17
CA ALA A 26 -9.24 -24.76 5.00
C ALA A 26 -7.85 -25.14 4.50
N ALA A 27 -6.92 -24.18 4.44
CA ALA A 27 -5.54 -24.43 4.02
C ALA A 27 -4.83 -25.41 4.95
N VAL A 28 -4.93 -25.21 6.27
CA VAL A 28 -4.35 -26.07 7.31
C VAL A 28 -4.96 -27.47 7.28
N ALA A 29 -6.30 -27.57 7.18
CA ALA A 29 -6.98 -28.85 7.10
C ALA A 29 -6.57 -29.66 5.85
N ALA A 30 -6.47 -29.01 4.71
CA ALA A 30 -5.96 -29.64 3.48
C ALA A 30 -4.50 -30.08 3.62
N ALA A 31 -3.63 -29.25 4.19
CA ALA A 31 -2.22 -29.59 4.41
C ALA A 31 -2.05 -30.80 5.35
N LYS A 32 -2.85 -30.90 6.39
CA LYS A 32 -2.86 -32.06 7.32
C LYS A 32 -3.20 -33.37 6.62
N THR A 33 -3.87 -33.35 5.48
CA THR A 33 -4.10 -34.56 4.66
C THR A 33 -2.94 -34.90 3.72
N GLY A 34 -1.86 -34.13 3.73
CA GLY A 34 -0.69 -34.28 2.87
C GLY A 34 -0.73 -33.46 1.58
N SER A 35 -1.72 -32.61 1.38
CA SER A 35 -1.78 -31.71 0.21
C SER A 35 -0.78 -30.58 0.31
N ARG A 36 -0.10 -30.23 -0.79
CA ARG A 36 0.70 -29.00 -0.89
C ARG A 36 -0.25 -27.84 -1.12
N VAL A 37 -0.22 -26.85 -0.25
CA VAL A 37 -1.17 -25.73 -0.26
C VAL A 37 -0.44 -24.39 -0.38
N TYR A 38 -0.99 -23.47 -1.18
CA TYR A 38 -0.56 -22.08 -1.24
C TYR A 38 -1.73 -21.15 -0.91
N LEU A 39 -1.55 -20.28 0.09
CA LEU A 39 -2.54 -19.29 0.48
C LEU A 39 -2.12 -17.90 0.01
N VAL A 40 -3.05 -17.15 -0.58
CA VAL A 40 -2.83 -15.78 -1.10
C VAL A 40 -3.78 -14.82 -0.39
N GLY A 41 -3.23 -13.89 0.43
CA GLY A 41 -3.99 -12.85 1.12
C GLY A 41 -3.61 -11.44 0.62
N TYR A 42 -4.61 -10.58 0.37
CA TYR A 42 -4.35 -9.21 -0.11
C TYR A 42 -4.05 -8.22 1.03
N MET A 43 -4.45 -8.52 2.27
CA MET A 43 -4.12 -7.71 3.43
C MET A 43 -2.67 -7.95 3.90
N PRO A 44 -2.04 -7.01 4.62
CA PRO A 44 -0.72 -7.20 5.22
C PRO A 44 -0.77 -8.08 6.49
N TYR A 45 -1.88 -8.76 6.74
CA TYR A 45 -2.11 -9.65 7.87
C TYR A 45 -3.16 -10.71 7.53
N LEU A 46 -3.23 -11.79 8.32
CA LEU A 46 -4.25 -12.84 8.26
C LEU A 46 -5.38 -12.57 9.26
N GLY A 47 -6.54 -13.21 9.03
CA GLY A 47 -7.74 -12.99 9.84
C GLY A 47 -8.46 -11.69 9.49
N GLU A 48 -8.49 -11.34 8.21
CA GLU A 48 -9.16 -10.14 7.71
C GLU A 48 -10.65 -10.05 8.10
N ASP A 49 -11.32 -11.19 8.21
CA ASP A 49 -12.70 -11.32 8.66
C ASP A 49 -12.90 -11.07 10.16
N ILE A 50 -11.89 -11.31 10.98
CA ILE A 50 -11.92 -11.04 12.43
C ILE A 50 -11.27 -9.69 12.74
N CYS A 51 -10.00 -9.52 12.39
CA CYS A 51 -9.24 -8.32 12.72
C CYS A 51 -9.59 -7.13 11.84
N GLY A 52 -9.84 -7.37 10.54
CA GLY A 52 -10.19 -6.31 9.59
C GLY A 52 -11.60 -5.75 9.79
N SER A 53 -12.54 -6.56 10.28
CA SER A 53 -13.93 -6.16 10.55
C SER A 53 -14.25 -6.00 12.04
N HIS A 54 -13.27 -6.17 12.93
CA HIS A 54 -13.44 -6.18 14.39
C HIS A 54 -14.55 -7.12 14.88
N LEU A 55 -14.61 -8.33 14.32
CA LEU A 55 -15.56 -9.38 14.71
C LEU A 55 -14.96 -10.34 15.72
N TYR A 56 -14.72 -9.88 16.94
CA TYR A 56 -14.13 -10.69 18.03
C TYR A 56 -15.15 -11.46 18.85
N GLU A 57 -16.46 -11.22 18.64
CA GLU A 57 -17.52 -11.75 19.46
C GLU A 57 -17.85 -13.20 19.13
N ARG A 58 -18.25 -13.92 20.17
CA ARG A 58 -18.86 -15.26 20.11
C ARG A 58 -20.29 -15.18 20.63
N GLU A 59 -21.16 -16.05 20.12
CA GLU A 59 -22.49 -16.20 20.75
C GLU A 59 -22.36 -16.80 22.16
N ALA A 60 -23.26 -16.38 23.04
CA ALA A 60 -23.33 -16.94 24.39
C ALA A 60 -23.53 -18.48 24.33
N GLY A 61 -22.65 -19.22 25.02
CA GLY A 61 -22.71 -20.69 25.02
C GLY A 61 -22.17 -21.37 23.75
N GLU A 62 -21.62 -20.63 22.77
CA GLU A 62 -21.06 -21.23 21.55
C GLU A 62 -19.84 -22.10 21.85
N LYS A 63 -19.91 -23.39 21.48
CA LYS A 63 -18.83 -24.34 21.70
C LYS A 63 -17.74 -24.22 20.66
N LEU A 64 -16.48 -24.09 21.10
CA LEU A 64 -15.28 -24.08 20.25
C LEU A 64 -14.93 -25.51 19.80
N GLN A 65 -15.43 -25.93 18.64
CA GLN A 65 -15.33 -27.30 18.17
C GLN A 65 -13.95 -27.61 17.58
N THR A 66 -13.36 -26.69 16.82
CA THR A 66 -12.06 -26.89 16.16
C THR A 66 -10.89 -26.57 17.11
N ALA A 67 -9.74 -27.19 16.88
CA ALA A 67 -8.53 -26.89 17.63
C ALA A 67 -8.10 -25.42 17.41
N LEU A 68 -8.23 -24.93 16.17
CA LEU A 68 -7.91 -23.56 15.82
C LEU A 68 -8.83 -22.55 16.53
N ALA A 69 -10.15 -22.82 16.62
CA ALA A 69 -11.06 -21.96 17.37
C ALA A 69 -10.67 -21.84 18.85
N ARG A 70 -10.26 -22.93 19.48
CA ARG A 70 -9.79 -22.91 20.88
C ARG A 70 -8.50 -22.10 21.05
N LYS A 71 -7.59 -22.16 20.09
CA LYS A 71 -6.35 -21.36 20.11
C LYS A 71 -6.64 -19.86 19.91
N LEU A 72 -7.55 -19.51 19.00
CA LEU A 72 -7.90 -18.11 18.69
C LEU A 72 -8.69 -17.44 19.84
N PHE A 73 -9.53 -18.21 20.55
CA PHE A 73 -10.41 -17.71 21.61
C PHE A 73 -10.14 -18.44 22.94
N PRO A 74 -8.95 -18.26 23.56
CA PRO A 74 -8.55 -19.03 24.73
C PRO A 74 -9.30 -18.66 26.02
N GLY A 75 -9.97 -17.51 26.04
CA GLY A 75 -10.62 -16.94 27.22
C GLY A 75 -12.02 -16.38 26.95
N LYS A 76 -12.54 -15.65 27.96
CA LYS A 76 -13.83 -14.96 27.86
C LYS A 76 -13.69 -13.58 27.22
N ASN A 77 -12.55 -12.93 27.39
CA ASN A 77 -12.26 -11.57 26.85
C ASN A 77 -11.98 -11.66 25.35
N PHE A 78 -12.15 -10.52 24.66
CA PHE A 78 -11.72 -10.38 23.26
C PHE A 78 -10.22 -10.65 23.15
N PRO A 79 -9.79 -11.49 22.22
CA PRO A 79 -8.38 -11.65 21.92
C PRO A 79 -7.82 -10.37 21.28
N THR A 80 -6.53 -10.10 21.48
CA THR A 80 -5.88 -8.99 20.77
C THR A 80 -5.72 -9.31 19.28
N PRO A 81 -5.74 -8.31 18.40
CA PRO A 81 -5.48 -8.53 16.97
C PRO A 81 -4.18 -9.28 16.71
N LEU A 82 -3.10 -8.94 17.45
CA LEU A 82 -1.81 -9.62 17.29
C LEU A 82 -1.88 -11.11 17.64
N HIS A 83 -2.63 -11.48 18.69
CA HIS A 83 -2.83 -12.88 19.05
C HIS A 83 -3.52 -13.66 17.92
N ILE A 84 -4.60 -13.10 17.35
CA ILE A 84 -5.30 -13.72 16.20
C ILE A 84 -4.36 -13.87 15.01
N LYS A 85 -3.72 -12.77 14.60
CA LYS A 85 -2.83 -12.73 13.43
C LYS A 85 -1.67 -13.72 13.55
N LYS A 86 -1.05 -13.76 14.75
CA LYS A 86 0.07 -14.68 15.01
C LYS A 86 -0.40 -16.13 15.06
N THR A 87 -1.49 -16.43 15.74
CA THR A 87 -2.01 -17.81 15.82
C THR A 87 -2.35 -18.37 14.44
N LEU A 88 -2.99 -17.57 13.58
CA LEU A 88 -3.30 -17.98 12.21
C LEU A 88 -2.03 -18.22 11.38
N GLU A 89 -1.02 -17.38 11.55
CA GLU A 89 0.26 -17.48 10.86
C GLU A 89 1.04 -18.74 11.33
N ASP A 90 1.12 -18.95 12.65
CA ASP A 90 1.79 -20.12 13.23
C ASP A 90 1.15 -21.42 12.72
N GLU A 91 -0.19 -21.49 12.61
CA GLU A 91 -0.88 -22.67 12.05
C GLU A 91 -0.49 -22.93 10.57
N LEU A 92 -0.31 -21.88 9.77
CA LEU A 92 0.18 -22.07 8.39
C LEU A 92 1.63 -22.58 8.37
N ILE A 93 2.50 -21.99 9.18
CA ILE A 93 3.92 -22.34 9.26
C ILE A 93 4.10 -23.77 9.76
N ASP A 94 3.44 -24.13 10.87
CA ASP A 94 3.53 -25.45 11.51
C ASP A 94 3.03 -26.58 10.59
N ASN A 95 2.14 -26.27 9.65
CA ASN A 95 1.61 -27.24 8.69
C ASN A 95 2.22 -27.08 7.28
N ASN A 96 3.34 -26.35 7.14
CA ASN A 96 4.06 -26.15 5.88
C ASN A 96 3.19 -25.58 4.74
N VAL A 97 2.20 -24.76 5.06
CA VAL A 97 1.41 -24.02 4.06
C VAL A 97 2.22 -22.81 3.59
N GLN A 98 2.45 -22.72 2.28
CA GLN A 98 3.06 -21.53 1.69
C GLN A 98 2.06 -20.38 1.66
N PHE A 99 2.50 -19.16 1.94
CA PHE A 99 1.61 -17.98 1.89
C PHE A 99 2.35 -16.69 1.57
N LEU A 100 1.60 -15.71 1.05
CA LEU A 100 2.06 -14.34 0.84
C LEU A 100 1.03 -13.35 1.37
N TYR A 101 1.53 -12.30 2.02
CA TYR A 101 0.76 -11.09 2.35
C TYR A 101 0.67 -10.15 1.15
N SER A 102 -0.24 -9.19 1.21
CA SER A 102 -0.37 -8.07 0.26
C SER A 102 -0.29 -8.53 -1.21
N SER A 103 -0.89 -9.68 -1.52
CA SER A 103 -0.89 -10.29 -2.85
C SER A 103 -2.32 -10.51 -3.33
N TYR A 104 -2.65 -9.93 -4.47
CA TYR A 104 -4.00 -9.93 -5.05
C TYR A 104 -4.10 -10.98 -6.14
N VAL A 105 -5.14 -11.80 -6.16
CA VAL A 105 -5.44 -12.64 -7.32
C VAL A 105 -6.01 -11.77 -8.42
N THR A 106 -5.31 -11.68 -9.54
CA THR A 106 -5.64 -10.78 -10.65
C THR A 106 -6.15 -11.48 -11.90
N ASN A 107 -5.75 -12.72 -12.10
CA ASN A 107 -6.19 -13.59 -13.18
C ASN A 107 -6.17 -15.05 -12.72
N VAL A 108 -6.76 -15.90 -13.52
CA VAL A 108 -6.77 -17.35 -13.34
C VAL A 108 -6.11 -18.05 -14.49
N LEU A 109 -5.54 -19.21 -14.23
CA LEU A 109 -5.01 -20.12 -15.23
C LEU A 109 -6.05 -21.18 -15.56
N THR A 110 -6.14 -21.55 -16.83
CA THR A 110 -6.94 -22.69 -17.29
C THR A 110 -6.08 -23.65 -18.10
N ASP A 111 -6.39 -24.93 -18.02
CA ASP A 111 -5.85 -25.93 -18.91
C ASP A 111 -6.51 -25.85 -20.30
N PRO A 112 -6.05 -26.63 -21.31
CA PRO A 112 -6.66 -26.63 -22.63
C PRO A 112 -8.14 -27.04 -22.66
N SER A 113 -8.64 -27.73 -21.65
CA SER A 113 -10.07 -28.09 -21.51
C SER A 113 -10.90 -27.00 -20.82
N GLY A 114 -10.29 -25.89 -20.38
CA GLY A 114 -10.92 -24.79 -19.68
C GLY A 114 -11.08 -24.99 -18.17
N LYS A 115 -10.54 -26.08 -17.60
CA LYS A 115 -10.55 -26.30 -16.14
C LYS A 115 -9.52 -25.41 -15.42
N PRO A 116 -9.76 -25.04 -14.16
CA PRO A 116 -8.80 -24.33 -13.34
C PRO A 116 -7.44 -25.05 -13.29
N ALA A 117 -6.38 -24.31 -13.52
CA ALA A 117 -5.00 -24.78 -13.52
C ALA A 117 -4.09 -23.92 -12.63
N GLY A 118 -4.63 -22.87 -11.98
CA GLY A 118 -3.91 -22.00 -11.09
C GLY A 118 -4.43 -20.56 -11.07
N VAL A 119 -3.65 -19.69 -10.45
CA VAL A 119 -3.93 -18.25 -10.35
C VAL A 119 -2.73 -17.43 -10.76
N VAL A 120 -2.97 -16.18 -11.18
CA VAL A 120 -1.96 -15.14 -11.29
C VAL A 120 -2.20 -14.14 -10.18
N ILE A 121 -1.14 -13.81 -9.45
CA ILE A 121 -1.15 -12.83 -8.38
C ILE A 121 -0.38 -11.57 -8.79
N ALA A 122 -0.74 -10.45 -8.21
CA ALA A 122 0.01 -9.20 -8.27
C ALA A 122 0.34 -8.71 -6.86
N ASN A 123 1.55 -8.22 -6.69
CA ASN A 123 2.07 -7.62 -5.47
C ASN A 123 3.19 -6.63 -5.81
N ARG A 124 3.84 -6.05 -4.81
CA ARG A 124 4.92 -5.07 -5.04
C ARG A 124 6.14 -5.61 -5.79
N SER A 125 6.33 -6.93 -5.84
CA SER A 125 7.37 -7.55 -6.67
C SER A 125 6.95 -7.72 -8.14
N GLY A 126 5.70 -7.42 -8.49
CA GLY A 126 5.13 -7.61 -9.81
C GLY A 126 4.11 -8.74 -9.89
N ARG A 127 4.01 -9.40 -11.04
CA ARG A 127 3.05 -10.49 -11.27
C ARG A 127 3.73 -11.85 -11.34
N GLN A 128 3.11 -12.84 -10.70
CA GLN A 128 3.56 -14.22 -10.67
C GLN A 128 2.38 -15.19 -10.83
N ALA A 129 2.67 -16.40 -11.30
CA ALA A 129 1.71 -17.48 -11.42
C ALA A 129 1.96 -18.59 -10.39
N ILE A 130 0.89 -19.18 -9.90
CA ILE A 130 0.88 -20.38 -9.04
C ILE A 130 0.02 -21.42 -9.74
N ARG A 131 0.59 -22.57 -10.10
CA ARG A 131 -0.13 -23.68 -10.73
C ARG A 131 -0.72 -24.58 -9.64
N CYS A 132 -1.94 -25.11 -9.89
CA CYS A 132 -2.60 -25.99 -8.93
C CYS A 132 -3.60 -26.94 -9.62
N LYS A 133 -4.09 -27.93 -8.87
CA LYS A 133 -5.16 -28.86 -9.28
C LYS A 133 -6.55 -28.28 -9.04
N ALA A 134 -6.67 -27.41 -8.01
CA ALA A 134 -7.96 -26.89 -7.54
C ALA A 134 -7.79 -25.55 -6.84
N ILE A 135 -8.90 -24.80 -6.75
CA ILE A 135 -8.97 -23.50 -6.09
C ILE A 135 -10.12 -23.50 -5.08
N ILE A 136 -9.82 -23.03 -3.86
CA ILE A 136 -10.83 -22.57 -2.90
C ILE A 136 -10.82 -21.04 -2.98
N ASP A 137 -11.89 -20.45 -3.50
CA ASP A 137 -12.15 -19.04 -3.49
C ASP A 137 -12.77 -18.64 -2.14
N ALA A 138 -11.92 -18.17 -1.23
CA ALA A 138 -12.32 -17.67 0.08
C ALA A 138 -12.40 -16.13 0.11
N THR A 139 -12.38 -15.48 -1.05
CA THR A 139 -12.57 -14.04 -1.16
C THR A 139 -14.02 -13.66 -0.82
N HIS A 140 -14.22 -12.46 -0.31
CA HIS A 140 -15.54 -12.04 0.20
C HIS A 140 -16.62 -12.05 -0.89
N ASN A 141 -16.30 -11.61 -2.11
CA ASN A 141 -17.21 -11.51 -3.25
C ASN A 141 -17.05 -12.64 -4.29
N ALA A 142 -16.38 -13.73 -3.92
CA ALA A 142 -16.05 -14.82 -4.84
C ALA A 142 -15.42 -14.29 -6.16
N SER A 143 -14.44 -13.39 -6.03
CA SER A 143 -13.83 -12.69 -7.16
C SER A 143 -13.08 -13.64 -8.09
N VAL A 144 -12.37 -14.64 -7.55
CA VAL A 144 -11.65 -15.65 -8.35
C VAL A 144 -12.63 -16.48 -9.18
N THR A 145 -13.77 -16.82 -8.58
CA THR A 145 -14.89 -17.50 -9.24
C THR A 145 -15.42 -16.69 -10.44
N GLY A 146 -15.51 -15.34 -10.27
CA GLY A 146 -15.85 -14.43 -11.36
C GLY A 146 -14.81 -14.41 -12.48
N LEU A 147 -13.53 -14.38 -12.14
CA LEU A 147 -12.43 -14.44 -13.13
C LEU A 147 -12.43 -15.75 -13.92
N LEU A 148 -12.87 -16.87 -13.33
CA LEU A 148 -13.08 -18.14 -14.01
C LEU A 148 -14.36 -18.16 -14.89
N GLY A 149 -15.22 -17.14 -14.79
CA GLY A 149 -16.49 -17.08 -15.52
C GLY A 149 -17.51 -18.11 -15.06
N ALA A 150 -17.47 -18.45 -13.77
CA ALA A 150 -18.49 -19.29 -13.17
C ALA A 150 -19.85 -18.58 -13.21
N GLU A 151 -20.90 -19.36 -13.41
CA GLU A 151 -22.25 -18.84 -13.39
C GLU A 151 -22.62 -18.32 -12.00
N ARG A 152 -23.22 -17.15 -11.97
CA ARG A 152 -23.67 -16.46 -10.76
C ARG A 152 -25.09 -15.96 -10.94
N LYS A 153 -25.82 -15.85 -9.85
CA LYS A 153 -27.07 -15.08 -9.84
C LYS A 153 -26.72 -13.61 -10.14
N PRO A 154 -27.55 -12.94 -10.95
CA PRO A 154 -27.29 -11.55 -11.32
C PRO A 154 -27.28 -10.65 -10.10
N PHE A 155 -26.49 -9.57 -10.16
CA PHE A 155 -26.55 -8.50 -9.18
C PHE A 155 -27.91 -7.80 -9.22
N ILE A 156 -28.47 -7.54 -8.06
CA ILE A 156 -29.69 -6.76 -7.89
C ILE A 156 -29.30 -5.49 -7.13
N ALA A 157 -29.33 -4.35 -7.83
CA ALA A 157 -29.11 -3.04 -7.21
C ALA A 157 -30.14 -2.74 -6.11
N GLY A 158 -29.78 -1.92 -5.16
CA GLY A 158 -30.66 -1.49 -4.09
C GLY A 158 -30.01 -1.54 -2.72
N SER A 159 -30.82 -1.39 -1.67
CA SER A 159 -30.35 -1.32 -0.29
C SER A 159 -29.62 -2.61 0.12
N GLN A 160 -28.44 -2.45 0.70
CA GLN A 160 -27.58 -3.49 1.22
C GLN A 160 -27.25 -3.18 2.69
N GLU A 161 -27.28 -4.19 3.54
CA GLU A 161 -26.84 -4.05 4.93
C GLU A 161 -25.33 -4.11 5.02
N PHE A 162 -24.74 -3.18 5.81
CA PHE A 162 -23.32 -3.12 6.11
C PHE A 162 -23.12 -2.94 7.61
N CYS A 163 -22.14 -3.65 8.17
CA CYS A 163 -21.70 -3.42 9.54
C CYS A 163 -20.29 -2.81 9.55
N TYR A 164 -20.07 -1.91 10.50
CA TYR A 164 -18.80 -1.24 10.72
C TYR A 164 -18.59 -1.02 12.21
N THR A 165 -17.40 -1.38 12.71
CA THR A 165 -17.09 -1.33 14.13
C THR A 165 -16.06 -0.23 14.39
N VAL A 166 -16.28 0.54 15.45
CA VAL A 166 -15.41 1.65 15.89
C VAL A 166 -15.05 1.43 17.36
N VAL A 167 -13.83 1.79 17.72
CA VAL A 167 -13.27 1.66 19.08
C VAL A 167 -13.00 3.05 19.64
N GLY A 168 -13.48 3.31 20.87
CA GLY A 168 -13.17 4.53 21.63
C GLY A 168 -14.25 5.61 21.57
N ASN A 169 -15.35 5.41 20.83
CA ASN A 169 -16.45 6.36 20.79
C ASN A 169 -17.73 5.80 21.43
N THR A 170 -18.68 6.71 21.73
CA THR A 170 -20.05 6.36 22.08
C THR A 170 -20.92 6.23 20.84
N PRO A 171 -22.00 5.41 20.91
CA PRO A 171 -22.95 5.27 19.81
C PRO A 171 -23.51 6.63 19.32
N LYS A 172 -23.60 6.78 18.00
CA LYS A 172 -24.15 7.98 17.33
C LYS A 172 -25.38 7.63 16.54
N GLU A 173 -26.24 8.62 16.36
CA GLU A 173 -27.39 8.55 15.47
C GLU A 173 -27.11 9.31 14.17
N ALA A 174 -27.53 8.74 13.05
CA ALA A 174 -27.58 9.39 11.75
C ALA A 174 -28.69 8.71 10.90
N PRO A 175 -29.24 9.39 9.89
CA PRO A 175 -30.36 8.86 9.11
C PRO A 175 -30.12 7.49 8.46
N GLU A 176 -28.88 7.19 8.09
CA GLU A 176 -28.51 5.93 7.43
C GLU A 176 -28.12 4.81 8.43
N ILE A 177 -28.00 5.14 9.72
CA ILE A 177 -27.69 4.17 10.79
C ILE A 177 -29.01 3.57 11.27
N ILE A 178 -29.16 2.26 11.09
CA ILE A 178 -30.33 1.51 11.59
C ILE A 178 -30.13 1.08 13.05
N GLN A 179 -28.89 0.77 13.41
CA GLN A 179 -28.52 0.33 14.75
C GLN A 179 -27.11 0.79 15.08
N ALA A 180 -26.95 1.33 16.28
CA ALA A 180 -25.64 1.59 16.89
C ALA A 180 -25.64 0.90 18.26
N GLU A 181 -24.81 -0.11 18.41
CA GLU A 181 -24.77 -0.98 19.60
C GLU A 181 -23.39 -0.94 20.22
N GLU A 182 -23.31 -0.57 21.50
CA GLU A 182 -22.12 -0.76 22.29
C GLU A 182 -21.99 -2.25 22.66
N LEU A 183 -20.86 -2.84 22.28
CA LEU A 183 -20.59 -4.25 22.54
C LEU A 183 -20.37 -4.51 24.03
N SER A 184 -20.76 -5.68 24.49
CA SER A 184 -20.70 -6.06 25.92
C SER A 184 -19.30 -6.09 26.52
N GLN A 185 -18.26 -6.03 25.69
CA GLN A 185 -16.86 -6.05 26.14
C GLN A 185 -16.06 -4.94 25.48
N PRO A 186 -15.40 -4.09 26.29
CA PRO A 186 -14.49 -3.09 25.78
C PRO A 186 -13.14 -3.72 25.38
N ILE A 187 -12.39 -3.02 24.56
CA ILE A 187 -10.97 -3.32 24.30
C ILE A 187 -10.13 -2.75 25.42
N LYS A 188 -9.34 -3.61 26.06
CA LYS A 188 -8.44 -3.24 27.15
C LYS A 188 -6.99 -3.21 26.71
N VAL A 189 -6.27 -2.13 27.01
CA VAL A 189 -4.85 -1.94 26.73
C VAL A 189 -4.17 -1.38 27.98
N GLY A 190 -3.48 -2.22 28.72
CA GLY A 190 -2.99 -1.87 30.06
C GLY A 190 -4.17 -1.51 30.97
N GLU A 191 -4.10 -0.34 31.62
CA GLU A 191 -5.16 0.18 32.48
C GLU A 191 -6.30 0.89 31.71
N LYS A 192 -6.10 1.18 30.42
CA LYS A 192 -7.09 1.86 29.59
C LYS A 192 -8.13 0.89 29.06
N SER A 193 -9.38 1.34 29.02
CA SER A 193 -10.52 0.62 28.50
C SER A 193 -11.25 1.47 27.47
N TYR A 194 -11.46 0.92 26.26
CA TYR A 194 -12.10 1.63 25.16
C TYR A 194 -13.41 0.93 24.80
N PRO A 195 -14.54 1.66 24.81
CA PRO A 195 -15.82 1.10 24.35
C PRO A 195 -15.72 0.71 22.87
N VAL A 196 -16.51 -0.26 22.48
CA VAL A 196 -16.57 -0.75 21.10
C VAL A 196 -17.99 -0.60 20.60
N THR A 197 -18.20 0.18 19.57
CA THR A 197 -19.53 0.41 18.98
C THR A 197 -19.60 -0.25 17.60
N ARG A 198 -20.61 -1.10 17.41
CA ARG A 198 -20.98 -1.63 16.10
C ARG A 198 -22.13 -0.85 15.52
N TYR A 199 -21.95 -0.38 14.30
CA TYR A 199 -22.94 0.31 13.51
C TYR A 199 -23.46 -0.60 12.41
N THR A 200 -24.77 -0.62 12.21
CA THR A 200 -25.45 -1.27 11.08
C THR A 200 -26.10 -0.22 10.21
N PHE A 201 -25.85 -0.29 8.91
CA PHE A 201 -26.34 0.63 7.90
C PHE A 201 -27.17 -0.09 6.86
N HIS A 202 -28.20 0.58 6.32
CA HIS A 202 -28.80 0.23 5.04
C HIS A 202 -28.47 1.29 4.01
N LEU A 203 -27.57 0.97 3.08
CA LEU A 203 -27.13 1.91 2.05
C LEU A 203 -27.33 1.31 0.64
N PRO A 204 -27.69 2.15 -0.35
CA PRO A 204 -27.84 1.69 -1.71
C PRO A 204 -26.46 1.32 -2.31
N LEU A 205 -26.37 0.10 -2.83
CA LEU A 205 -25.25 -0.33 -3.67
C LEU A 205 -25.71 -0.27 -5.12
N LYS A 206 -25.11 0.61 -5.92
CA LYS A 206 -25.55 0.92 -7.30
C LYS A 206 -25.30 -0.24 -8.25
N ASP A 207 -24.13 -0.85 -8.13
CA ASP A 207 -23.65 -1.97 -8.93
C ASP A 207 -22.67 -2.82 -8.11
N ASP A 208 -22.17 -3.89 -8.69
CA ASP A 208 -21.19 -4.80 -8.07
C ASP A 208 -19.72 -4.37 -8.29
N SER A 209 -19.49 -3.12 -8.69
CA SER A 209 -18.15 -2.58 -8.87
C SER A 209 -17.46 -2.24 -7.56
N TYR A 210 -16.13 -2.29 -7.57
CA TYR A 210 -15.35 -1.82 -6.43
C TYR A 210 -15.54 -0.32 -6.14
N ALA A 211 -15.79 0.48 -7.18
CA ALA A 211 -16.07 1.90 -7.05
C ALA A 211 -17.32 2.18 -6.20
N SER A 212 -18.40 1.44 -6.44
CA SER A 212 -19.65 1.56 -5.66
C SER A 212 -19.45 1.17 -4.19
N LEU A 213 -18.67 0.11 -3.92
CA LEU A 213 -18.34 -0.29 -2.55
C LEU A 213 -17.46 0.76 -1.85
N ALA A 214 -16.49 1.31 -2.56
CA ALA A 214 -15.61 2.36 -2.01
C ALA A 214 -16.38 3.65 -1.68
N GLU A 215 -17.39 4.03 -2.48
CA GLU A 215 -18.26 5.16 -2.15
C GLU A 215 -19.05 4.91 -0.85
N VAL A 216 -19.63 3.72 -0.70
CA VAL A 216 -20.35 3.31 0.52
C VAL A 216 -19.43 3.33 1.73
N GLU A 217 -18.21 2.83 1.60
CA GLU A 217 -17.21 2.87 2.68
C GLU A 217 -16.96 4.29 3.17
N GLN A 218 -16.79 5.26 2.26
CA GLN A 218 -16.55 6.64 2.66
C GLN A 218 -17.78 7.29 3.36
N ILE A 219 -18.99 6.93 2.96
CA ILE A 219 -20.23 7.37 3.65
C ILE A 219 -20.22 6.84 5.09
N ILE A 220 -20.01 5.54 5.27
CA ILE A 220 -20.00 4.89 6.58
C ILE A 220 -18.94 5.51 7.50
N ARG A 221 -17.71 5.69 7.03
CA ARG A 221 -16.63 6.33 7.78
C ARG A 221 -16.96 7.77 8.17
N ASN A 222 -17.67 8.53 7.30
CA ASN A 222 -18.12 9.88 7.63
C ASN A 222 -19.17 9.91 8.76
N ARG A 223 -20.06 8.92 8.79
CA ARG A 223 -21.15 8.86 9.77
C ARG A 223 -20.70 8.36 11.15
N THR A 224 -19.66 7.53 11.18
CA THR A 224 -19.20 6.87 12.42
C THR A 224 -18.05 7.57 13.10
N TRP A 225 -17.25 8.37 12.37
CA TRP A 225 -16.05 8.96 12.95
C TRP A 225 -16.35 9.91 14.12
N ASP A 226 -15.52 9.79 15.14
CA ASP A 226 -15.54 10.66 16.33
C ASP A 226 -14.12 11.02 16.78
N ILE A 227 -13.99 12.11 17.55
CA ILE A 227 -12.69 12.58 18.03
C ILE A 227 -12.06 11.64 19.04
N ASP A 228 -12.87 10.89 19.78
CA ASP A 228 -12.42 9.87 20.74
C ASP A 228 -12.12 8.53 20.10
N GLN A 229 -12.44 8.36 18.81
CA GLN A 229 -12.11 7.14 18.07
C GLN A 229 -10.61 6.91 18.08
N VAL A 230 -10.18 5.71 18.46
CA VAL A 230 -8.78 5.28 18.49
C VAL A 230 -8.47 4.16 17.51
N ASP A 231 -9.51 3.46 17.02
CA ASP A 231 -9.41 2.42 16.00
C ASP A 231 -10.77 2.23 15.30
N SER A 232 -10.77 1.55 14.16
CA SER A 232 -11.98 1.16 13.46
C SER A 232 -11.71 0.03 12.48
N SER A 233 -12.77 -0.63 12.03
CA SER A 233 -12.67 -1.65 10.99
C SER A 233 -11.89 -1.16 9.77
N ASP A 234 -10.97 -1.97 9.27
CA ASP A 234 -10.37 -1.77 7.94
C ASP A 234 -11.41 -2.08 6.87
N LEU A 235 -12.20 -3.13 7.06
CA LEU A 235 -13.12 -3.68 6.07
C LEU A 235 -14.56 -3.54 6.52
N LEU A 236 -15.46 -3.26 5.57
CA LEU A 236 -16.89 -3.40 5.78
C LEU A 236 -17.25 -4.89 5.90
N TRP A 237 -18.08 -5.21 6.88
CA TRP A 237 -18.71 -6.52 6.93
C TRP A 237 -20.11 -6.46 6.31
N TYR A 238 -20.41 -7.33 5.36
CA TYR A 238 -21.72 -7.44 4.71
C TYR A 238 -21.90 -8.81 4.07
N ILE A 239 -23.13 -9.17 3.73
CA ILE A 239 -23.43 -10.41 3.01
C ILE A 239 -23.84 -10.05 1.59
N PRO A 240 -23.02 -10.32 0.56
CA PRO A 240 -23.39 -10.07 -0.83
C PRO A 240 -24.72 -10.73 -1.20
N LYS A 241 -25.58 -10.03 -1.93
CA LYS A 241 -26.83 -10.61 -2.42
C LYS A 241 -26.61 -11.66 -3.51
N GLN A 242 -25.50 -11.52 -4.24
CA GLN A 242 -25.11 -12.47 -5.29
C GLN A 242 -24.63 -13.79 -4.69
N THR A 243 -24.98 -14.88 -5.37
CA THR A 243 -24.44 -16.22 -5.07
C THR A 243 -23.94 -16.86 -6.35
N ILE A 244 -23.07 -17.84 -6.20
CA ILE A 244 -22.74 -18.76 -7.30
C ILE A 244 -23.97 -19.63 -7.64
N ASN A 245 -23.97 -20.20 -8.85
CA ASN A 245 -24.77 -21.38 -9.15
C ASN A 245 -23.95 -22.60 -8.75
N SER A 246 -24.39 -23.30 -7.69
CA SER A 246 -23.69 -24.45 -7.14
C SER A 246 -24.18 -25.78 -7.70
N GLU A 247 -23.44 -26.86 -7.45
CA GLU A 247 -23.87 -28.23 -7.82
C GLU A 247 -25.24 -28.57 -7.19
N LYS A 248 -25.47 -28.11 -5.95
CA LYS A 248 -26.74 -28.34 -5.24
C LYS A 248 -26.99 -27.21 -4.24
N ALA A 249 -27.89 -26.28 -4.61
CA ALA A 249 -28.32 -25.21 -3.71
C ALA A 249 -28.88 -25.78 -2.39
N TYR A 250 -28.56 -25.10 -1.29
CA TYR A 250 -29.15 -25.41 0.00
C TYR A 250 -30.24 -24.40 0.34
N ASN A 251 -31.48 -24.90 0.40
CA ASN A 251 -32.70 -24.14 0.74
C ASN A 251 -33.30 -24.53 2.08
N GLY A 252 -32.59 -25.28 2.89
CA GLY A 252 -33.08 -25.78 4.19
C GLY A 252 -33.14 -24.73 5.29
N ASN A 253 -33.81 -25.04 6.37
CA ASN A 253 -33.99 -24.16 7.53
C ASN A 253 -32.62 -23.70 8.12
N PRO A 254 -32.43 -22.43 8.50
CA PRO A 254 -31.17 -21.88 9.02
C PRO A 254 -30.67 -22.49 10.35
N VAL A 255 -31.36 -23.43 10.91
CA VAL A 255 -31.10 -23.96 12.26
C VAL A 255 -29.77 -24.72 12.42
N SER A 256 -29.16 -25.23 11.36
CA SER A 256 -27.94 -26.04 11.53
C SER A 256 -26.89 -25.85 10.45
N TRP A 257 -26.06 -24.83 10.61
CA TRP A 257 -24.85 -24.60 9.77
C TRP A 257 -23.88 -25.83 9.82
N ARG A 258 -23.94 -26.66 10.84
CA ARG A 258 -23.12 -27.90 10.98
C ARG A 258 -23.46 -29.01 9.97
N LYS A 259 -24.61 -28.92 9.32
CA LYS A 259 -25.09 -29.92 8.35
C LYS A 259 -25.14 -29.39 6.92
N LEU A 260 -24.42 -28.29 6.64
CA LEU A 260 -24.38 -27.74 5.30
C LEU A 260 -23.71 -28.72 4.31
N PRO A 261 -24.37 -29.05 3.20
CA PRO A 261 -23.76 -29.90 2.18
C PRO A 261 -22.67 -29.12 1.43
N MET A 262 -21.49 -29.72 1.28
CA MET A 262 -20.37 -29.07 0.57
C MET A 262 -20.68 -28.78 -0.89
N GLN A 263 -21.67 -29.43 -1.49
CA GLN A 263 -22.16 -29.17 -2.85
C GLN A 263 -22.74 -27.75 -3.01
N ALA A 264 -23.22 -27.11 -1.95
CA ALA A 264 -23.70 -25.72 -1.97
C ALA A 264 -22.56 -24.69 -2.12
N PHE A 265 -21.33 -25.12 -1.89
CA PHE A 265 -20.11 -24.33 -2.02
C PHE A 265 -19.34 -24.62 -3.32
N LYS A 266 -19.70 -25.68 -4.06
CA LYS A 266 -19.00 -26.14 -5.26
C LYS A 266 -19.67 -25.57 -6.52
N SER A 267 -18.88 -24.96 -7.40
CA SER A 267 -19.38 -24.43 -8.67
C SER A 267 -20.00 -25.53 -9.54
N LYS A 268 -21.17 -25.27 -10.12
CA LYS A 268 -21.89 -26.20 -11.00
C LYS A 268 -21.19 -26.38 -12.35
N ASN A 269 -20.69 -25.29 -12.92
CA ASN A 269 -20.17 -25.26 -14.29
C ASN A 269 -18.64 -25.21 -14.37
N ILE A 270 -17.93 -25.06 -13.23
CA ILE A 270 -16.46 -25.07 -13.18
C ILE A 270 -15.99 -26.19 -12.25
N ALA A 271 -15.33 -27.18 -12.82
CA ALA A 271 -14.75 -28.26 -12.04
C ALA A 271 -13.62 -27.75 -11.11
N ASN A 272 -13.40 -28.42 -9.99
CA ASN A 272 -12.31 -28.14 -9.04
C ASN A 272 -12.28 -26.70 -8.51
N LEU A 273 -13.46 -26.06 -8.38
CA LEU A 273 -13.67 -24.74 -7.85
C LEU A 273 -14.71 -24.76 -6.72
N TRP A 274 -14.31 -24.29 -5.54
CA TRP A 274 -15.18 -24.13 -4.38
C TRP A 274 -15.16 -22.69 -3.88
N VAL A 275 -16.30 -22.21 -3.39
CA VAL A 275 -16.47 -20.86 -2.84
C VAL A 275 -16.66 -20.94 -1.34
N LEU A 276 -15.61 -20.66 -0.59
CA LEU A 276 -15.61 -20.62 0.87
C LEU A 276 -15.91 -19.21 1.36
N GLY A 277 -17.16 -18.76 1.19
CA GLY A 277 -17.51 -17.39 1.53
C GLY A 277 -19.01 -17.13 1.48
N PRO A 278 -19.42 -15.89 1.71
CA PRO A 278 -20.83 -15.50 1.75
C PRO A 278 -21.54 -15.65 0.40
N CYS A 279 -20.81 -15.82 -0.71
CA CYS A 279 -21.37 -16.05 -2.03
C CYS A 279 -21.73 -17.53 -2.33
N ALA A 280 -21.59 -18.46 -1.38
CA ALA A 280 -22.10 -19.81 -1.50
C ALA A 280 -23.62 -19.81 -1.72
N GLU A 281 -24.17 -20.82 -2.40
CA GLU A 281 -25.61 -20.90 -2.69
C GLU A 281 -26.41 -21.46 -1.50
N ILE A 282 -26.50 -20.63 -0.45
CA ILE A 282 -27.23 -20.86 0.81
C ILE A 282 -28.11 -19.65 1.12
N PRO A 283 -29.15 -19.78 1.98
CA PRO A 283 -29.95 -18.63 2.42
C PRO A 283 -29.09 -17.51 3.01
N ARG A 284 -29.42 -16.26 2.74
CA ARG A 284 -28.61 -15.08 3.16
C ARG A 284 -28.46 -14.97 4.68
N GLU A 285 -29.50 -15.25 5.45
CA GLU A 285 -29.45 -15.33 6.92
C GLU A 285 -28.49 -16.41 7.42
N LEU A 286 -28.46 -17.55 6.74
CA LEU A 286 -27.52 -18.60 7.06
C LEU A 286 -26.08 -18.21 6.66
N ALA A 287 -25.91 -17.52 5.54
CA ALA A 287 -24.63 -16.95 5.15
C ALA A 287 -24.08 -16.01 6.23
N ALA A 288 -24.92 -15.12 6.78
CA ALA A 288 -24.53 -14.25 7.89
C ALA A 288 -24.07 -15.04 9.13
N LYS A 289 -24.78 -16.11 9.48
CA LYS A 289 -24.38 -16.98 10.60
C LYS A 289 -23.06 -17.71 10.36
N VAL A 290 -22.85 -18.24 9.15
CA VAL A 290 -21.64 -19.02 8.83
C VAL A 290 -20.41 -18.14 8.59
N MET A 291 -20.59 -16.84 8.38
CA MET A 291 -19.49 -15.88 8.28
C MET A 291 -18.99 -15.39 9.64
N ARG A 292 -19.64 -15.73 10.74
CA ARG A 292 -19.12 -15.47 12.07
C ARG A 292 -17.87 -16.34 12.36
N PRO A 293 -16.93 -15.90 13.22
CA PRO A 293 -15.64 -16.55 13.39
C PRO A 293 -15.71 -18.05 13.66
N VAL A 294 -16.51 -18.51 14.65
CA VAL A 294 -16.53 -19.92 15.06
C VAL A 294 -17.15 -20.84 13.99
N PRO A 295 -18.34 -20.54 13.42
CA PRO A 295 -18.86 -21.33 12.30
C PRO A 295 -17.95 -21.30 11.06
N ALA A 296 -17.34 -20.14 10.75
CA ALA A 296 -16.47 -19.98 9.60
C ALA A 296 -15.23 -20.89 9.67
N LEU A 297 -14.59 -20.99 10.84
CA LEU A 297 -13.48 -21.91 11.09
C LEU A 297 -13.87 -23.37 10.87
N PHE A 298 -15.03 -23.79 11.38
CA PHE A 298 -15.52 -25.16 11.23
C PHE A 298 -15.79 -25.53 9.77
N ILE A 299 -16.47 -24.63 9.04
CA ILE A 299 -16.78 -24.89 7.62
C ILE A 299 -15.50 -24.85 6.78
N GLY A 300 -14.55 -23.98 7.12
CA GLY A 300 -13.23 -23.94 6.50
C GLY A 300 -12.49 -25.28 6.66
N GLU A 301 -12.42 -25.81 7.88
CA GLU A 301 -11.78 -27.11 8.18
C GLU A 301 -12.43 -28.24 7.38
N MET A 302 -13.78 -28.38 7.43
CA MET A 302 -14.53 -29.33 6.64
C MET A 302 -14.27 -29.22 5.13
N MET A 303 -14.25 -28.02 4.60
CA MET A 303 -14.00 -27.80 3.17
C MET A 303 -12.59 -28.20 2.78
N GLY A 304 -11.58 -27.78 3.55
CA GLY A 304 -10.18 -28.14 3.31
C GLY A 304 -9.98 -29.65 3.21
N GLU A 305 -10.49 -30.41 4.19
CA GLU A 305 -10.44 -31.87 4.17
C GLU A 305 -11.18 -32.45 2.97
N THR A 306 -12.40 -31.97 2.69
CA THR A 306 -13.23 -32.50 1.60
C THR A 306 -12.54 -32.26 0.24
N VAL A 307 -12.05 -31.06 -0.01
CA VAL A 307 -11.39 -30.73 -1.27
C VAL A 307 -10.10 -31.54 -1.42
N ALA A 308 -9.27 -31.60 -0.40
CA ALA A 308 -8.02 -32.35 -0.44
C ALA A 308 -8.23 -33.85 -0.80
N ARG A 309 -9.25 -34.48 -0.22
CA ARG A 309 -9.62 -35.89 -0.58
C ARG A 309 -10.07 -36.00 -2.04
N GLN A 310 -10.87 -35.03 -2.55
CA GLN A 310 -11.40 -35.08 -3.91
C GLN A 310 -10.32 -34.86 -4.99
N ILE A 311 -9.26 -34.10 -4.67
CA ILE A 311 -8.20 -33.78 -5.64
C ILE A 311 -6.96 -34.66 -5.51
N LYS A 312 -6.95 -35.63 -4.59
CA LYS A 312 -5.76 -36.43 -4.26
C LYS A 312 -5.12 -37.04 -5.50
N ASP A 313 -5.92 -37.70 -6.34
CA ASP A 313 -5.45 -38.42 -7.52
C ASP A 313 -5.45 -37.60 -8.80
N ILE A 314 -5.79 -36.30 -8.73
CA ILE A 314 -5.74 -35.39 -9.87
C ILE A 314 -4.30 -34.90 -10.03
N PRO A 315 -3.69 -34.96 -11.22
CA PRO A 315 -2.38 -34.36 -11.46
C PRO A 315 -2.48 -32.83 -11.54
N VAL A 316 -1.39 -32.15 -11.22
CA VAL A 316 -1.26 -30.70 -11.57
C VAL A 316 -1.25 -30.59 -13.09
N PRO A 317 -2.09 -29.75 -13.72
CA PRO A 317 -2.15 -29.63 -15.18
C PRO A 317 -0.78 -29.30 -15.78
N ALA A 318 -0.32 -30.08 -16.75
CA ALA A 318 0.99 -29.89 -17.39
C ALA A 318 1.02 -28.61 -18.22
N GLN A 319 -0.10 -28.25 -18.84
CA GLN A 319 -0.28 -27.02 -19.63
C GLN A 319 -1.28 -26.10 -18.93
N ALA A 320 -0.93 -24.83 -18.86
CA ALA A 320 -1.79 -23.79 -18.28
C ALA A 320 -1.53 -22.45 -18.98
N THR A 321 -2.59 -21.74 -19.27
CA THR A 321 -2.54 -20.38 -19.85
C THR A 321 -3.41 -19.43 -19.06
N VAL A 322 -3.06 -18.14 -19.10
CA VAL A 322 -3.89 -17.11 -18.48
C VAL A 322 -5.21 -16.99 -19.24
N ARG A 323 -6.30 -17.18 -18.52
CA ARG A 323 -7.63 -16.95 -19.09
C ARG A 323 -7.85 -15.47 -19.33
N GLN A 324 -8.18 -15.09 -20.56
CA GLN A 324 -8.52 -13.71 -20.90
C GLN A 324 -10.00 -13.42 -20.64
N LEU A 325 -10.29 -12.23 -20.12
CA LEU A 325 -11.66 -11.74 -20.01
C LEU A 325 -12.19 -11.42 -21.41
N LYS A 326 -13.44 -11.77 -21.67
CA LYS A 326 -14.15 -11.35 -22.89
C LYS A 326 -14.68 -9.94 -22.66
N VAL A 327 -14.01 -8.94 -23.23
CA VAL A 327 -14.39 -7.53 -23.12
C VAL A 327 -14.37 -6.90 -24.51
N ASN A 328 -15.21 -5.90 -24.72
CA ASN A 328 -15.11 -5.05 -25.91
C ASN A 328 -13.87 -4.16 -25.73
N ALA A 329 -12.85 -4.40 -26.54
CA ALA A 329 -11.57 -3.73 -26.40
C ALA A 329 -11.56 -2.38 -27.14
N SER A 330 -11.11 -1.32 -26.45
CA SER A 330 -10.69 -0.06 -27.04
C SER A 330 -9.19 0.11 -26.85
N ASN A 331 -8.51 0.69 -27.81
CA ASN A 331 -7.07 0.86 -27.73
C ASN A 331 -6.72 2.18 -27.06
N TYR A 332 -6.39 2.14 -25.76
CA TYR A 332 -5.86 3.26 -24.99
C TYR A 332 -4.34 3.18 -24.78
N GLY A 333 -3.68 2.15 -25.30
CA GLY A 333 -2.24 1.92 -25.11
C GLY A 333 -1.92 0.49 -24.71
N GLN A 334 -0.71 0.27 -24.22
CA GLN A 334 -0.20 -1.01 -23.75
C GLN A 334 0.03 -0.98 -22.24
N THR A 335 -0.10 -2.12 -21.58
CA THR A 335 0.21 -2.24 -20.15
C THR A 335 1.69 -2.56 -19.95
N GLY A 336 2.36 -1.76 -19.13
CA GLY A 336 3.68 -2.05 -18.54
C GLY A 336 3.53 -2.66 -17.16
N GLU A 337 4.29 -3.70 -16.85
CA GLU A 337 4.23 -4.42 -15.57
C GLU A 337 5.59 -5.02 -15.24
N LEU A 338 5.85 -5.27 -13.95
CA LEU A 338 6.99 -6.07 -13.52
C LEU A 338 6.60 -7.56 -13.53
N LEU A 339 7.48 -8.39 -14.09
CA LEU A 339 7.31 -9.83 -14.20
C LEU A 339 8.51 -10.50 -13.51
N SER A 340 8.50 -10.51 -12.17
CA SER A 340 9.57 -11.06 -11.35
C SER A 340 9.19 -12.42 -10.77
N PRO A 341 10.08 -13.43 -10.79
CA PRO A 341 9.83 -14.73 -10.15
C PRO A 341 9.95 -14.68 -8.60
N LEU A 342 9.97 -13.50 -7.97
CA LEU A 342 10.28 -13.23 -6.56
C LEU A 342 11.75 -13.53 -6.24
N ARG A 343 12.17 -14.75 -6.46
CA ARG A 343 13.57 -15.23 -6.35
C ARG A 343 13.87 -16.12 -7.54
N PRO A 344 15.09 -16.08 -8.10
CA PRO A 344 15.49 -17.00 -9.17
C PRO A 344 15.30 -18.47 -8.81
N SER A 345 15.55 -18.84 -7.54
CA SER A 345 15.37 -20.20 -7.03
C SER A 345 13.92 -20.68 -6.96
N LEU A 346 12.94 -19.76 -6.96
CA LEU A 346 11.51 -20.11 -6.92
C LEU A 346 10.91 -20.27 -8.31
N GLN A 347 11.63 -19.88 -9.37
CA GLN A 347 11.11 -19.96 -10.73
C GLN A 347 10.96 -21.42 -11.18
N LYS A 348 9.74 -21.84 -11.49
CA LYS A 348 9.37 -23.18 -11.99
C LYS A 348 9.01 -23.17 -13.48
N GLY A 349 9.41 -22.14 -14.22
CA GLY A 349 9.06 -21.93 -15.62
C GLY A 349 8.16 -20.72 -15.82
N PHE A 350 7.39 -20.75 -16.90
CA PHE A 350 6.48 -19.66 -17.29
C PHE A 350 5.13 -20.21 -17.74
N VAL A 351 4.11 -19.39 -17.63
CA VAL A 351 2.82 -19.59 -18.29
C VAL A 351 2.59 -18.48 -19.32
N ASP A 352 1.96 -18.81 -20.42
CA ASP A 352 1.61 -17.84 -21.45
C ASP A 352 0.37 -17.02 -21.02
N SER A 353 0.47 -15.72 -21.19
CA SER A 353 -0.67 -14.79 -21.11
C SER A 353 -0.91 -14.26 -22.52
N PRO A 354 -1.93 -14.75 -23.24
CA PRO A 354 -2.28 -14.20 -24.55
C PRO A 354 -2.59 -12.72 -24.51
N ALA A 355 -2.51 -12.04 -25.66
CA ALA A 355 -2.98 -10.67 -25.76
C ALA A 355 -4.47 -10.59 -25.39
N GLY A 356 -4.85 -9.51 -24.68
CA GLY A 356 -6.20 -9.30 -24.18
C GLY A 356 -6.46 -7.85 -23.84
N ALA A 357 -7.54 -7.60 -23.10
CA ALA A 357 -7.88 -6.28 -22.62
C ALA A 357 -8.23 -6.33 -21.12
N LEU A 358 -8.08 -5.19 -20.45
CA LEU A 358 -8.47 -4.99 -19.07
C LEU A 358 -9.71 -4.10 -18.99
N PRO A 359 -10.60 -4.33 -18.01
CA PRO A 359 -11.71 -3.42 -17.78
C PRO A 359 -11.19 -2.03 -17.36
N VAL A 360 -11.82 -0.97 -17.89
CA VAL A 360 -11.61 0.39 -17.42
C VAL A 360 -12.52 0.63 -16.21
N LEU A 361 -11.90 0.84 -15.05
CA LEU A 361 -12.62 1.00 -13.79
C LEU A 361 -13.02 2.46 -13.51
N GLY A 362 -12.45 3.40 -14.24
CA GLY A 362 -12.75 4.82 -14.13
C GLY A 362 -11.82 5.68 -14.97
N SER A 363 -12.18 6.98 -15.08
CA SER A 363 -11.39 7.99 -15.78
C SER A 363 -11.40 9.29 -15.01
N TYR A 364 -10.22 9.85 -14.77
CA TYR A 364 -10.01 11.02 -13.93
C TYR A 364 -9.03 12.00 -14.58
N ASP A 365 -9.03 13.24 -14.13
CA ASP A 365 -8.03 14.23 -14.54
C ASP A 365 -6.68 13.92 -13.88
N VAL A 366 -6.72 13.72 -12.56
CA VAL A 366 -5.54 13.39 -11.75
C VAL A 366 -5.79 12.11 -10.97
N VAL A 367 -4.90 11.15 -11.10
CA VAL A 367 -4.88 9.94 -10.27
C VAL A 367 -3.63 9.96 -9.40
N VAL A 368 -3.80 9.77 -8.10
CA VAL A 368 -2.70 9.61 -7.15
C VAL A 368 -2.64 8.15 -6.72
N MET A 369 -1.58 7.45 -7.08
CA MET A 369 -1.34 6.08 -6.61
C MET A 369 -0.44 6.10 -5.38
N GLY A 370 -1.01 5.74 -4.24
CA GLY A 370 -0.42 5.83 -2.91
C GLY A 370 -0.88 7.07 -2.15
N GLY A 371 -1.74 6.90 -1.15
CA GLY A 371 -2.25 7.95 -0.25
C GLY A 371 -1.33 8.23 0.95
N GLY A 372 -0.01 7.99 0.79
CA GLY A 372 0.99 8.21 1.84
C GLY A 372 1.23 9.68 2.19
N THR A 373 2.36 9.98 2.83
CA THR A 373 2.70 11.32 3.34
C THR A 373 2.62 12.42 2.27
N ALA A 374 3.15 12.18 1.08
CA ALA A 374 3.07 13.13 -0.04
C ALA A 374 1.75 12.97 -0.80
N GLY A 375 1.30 11.73 -1.04
CA GLY A 375 0.16 11.45 -1.91
C GLY A 375 -1.17 11.97 -1.37
N ALA A 376 -1.41 11.88 -0.06
CA ALA A 376 -2.60 12.47 0.55
C ALA A 376 -2.67 13.99 0.28
N SER A 377 -1.56 14.70 0.49
CA SER A 377 -1.45 16.13 0.21
C SER A 377 -1.61 16.46 -1.28
N ALA A 378 -1.08 15.61 -2.17
CA ALA A 378 -1.19 15.77 -3.61
C ALA A 378 -2.65 15.64 -4.08
N GLY A 379 -3.35 14.61 -3.62
CA GLY A 379 -4.77 14.42 -3.94
C GLY A 379 -5.65 15.57 -3.46
N ILE A 380 -5.46 16.01 -2.21
CA ILE A 380 -6.19 17.15 -1.64
C ILE A 380 -5.92 18.42 -2.46
N SER A 381 -4.67 18.68 -2.78
CA SER A 381 -4.30 19.87 -3.55
C SER A 381 -4.89 19.86 -4.95
N ALA A 382 -4.82 18.73 -5.66
CA ALA A 382 -5.39 18.61 -7.00
C ALA A 382 -6.91 18.81 -6.99
N ALA A 383 -7.62 18.17 -6.06
CA ALA A 383 -9.06 18.31 -5.90
C ALA A 383 -9.48 19.74 -5.56
N LYS A 384 -8.75 20.41 -4.65
CA LYS A 384 -8.98 21.84 -4.31
C LYS A 384 -8.84 22.79 -5.49
N GLN A 385 -8.09 22.43 -6.52
CA GLN A 385 -7.97 23.19 -7.77
C GLN A 385 -9.05 22.83 -8.80
N GLY A 386 -10.03 21.96 -8.43
CA GLY A 386 -11.16 21.57 -9.28
C GLY A 386 -10.86 20.44 -10.27
N ALA A 387 -9.72 19.78 -10.18
CA ALA A 387 -9.45 18.59 -10.98
C ALA A 387 -10.28 17.40 -10.48
N ASN A 388 -10.92 16.64 -11.40
CA ASN A 388 -11.55 15.37 -11.06
C ASN A 388 -10.45 14.40 -10.61
N THR A 389 -10.33 14.20 -9.29
CA THR A 389 -9.19 13.54 -8.65
C THR A 389 -9.61 12.25 -7.96
N LEU A 390 -8.81 11.19 -8.17
CA LEU A 390 -8.91 9.93 -7.43
C LEU A 390 -7.61 9.64 -6.70
N VAL A 391 -7.70 9.36 -5.40
CA VAL A 391 -6.60 8.81 -4.60
C VAL A 391 -6.84 7.33 -4.37
N LEU A 392 -5.81 6.52 -4.63
CA LEU A 392 -5.80 5.07 -4.46
C LEU A 392 -4.78 4.70 -3.38
N GLU A 393 -5.21 3.91 -2.40
CA GLU A 393 -4.34 3.47 -1.30
C GLU A 393 -4.55 1.98 -1.01
N TYR A 394 -3.46 1.23 -0.87
CA TYR A 394 -3.56 -0.23 -0.63
C TYR A 394 -3.91 -0.59 0.82
N LEU A 395 -3.70 0.33 1.76
CA LEU A 395 -4.15 0.23 3.14
C LEU A 395 -5.46 1.02 3.34
N HIS A 396 -6.00 0.99 4.57
CA HIS A 396 -7.29 1.62 4.88
C HIS A 396 -7.12 2.90 5.69
N GLY A 397 -6.18 3.77 5.27
CA GLY A 397 -5.93 5.06 5.89
C GLY A 397 -4.94 5.92 5.09
N LEU A 398 -5.05 7.24 5.19
CA LEU A 398 -4.18 8.19 4.51
C LEU A 398 -3.05 8.69 5.42
N GLY A 399 -1.95 9.17 4.82
CA GLY A 399 -0.81 9.75 5.51
C GLY A 399 0.42 8.83 5.63
N GLY A 400 0.28 7.53 5.34
CA GLY A 400 1.38 6.57 5.27
C GLY A 400 2.17 6.43 6.57
N LEU A 401 3.50 6.66 6.53
CA LEU A 401 4.35 6.52 7.72
C LEU A 401 3.96 7.46 8.86
N SER A 402 3.40 8.63 8.57
CA SER A 402 2.95 9.58 9.59
C SER A 402 1.72 9.11 10.38
N THR A 403 0.97 8.16 9.85
CA THR A 403 -0.29 7.66 10.41
C THR A 403 -0.24 6.15 10.63
N LEU A 404 -0.46 5.35 9.60
CA LEU A 404 -0.43 3.88 9.67
C LEU A 404 0.94 3.30 10.06
N GLY A 405 2.04 4.04 9.81
CA GLY A 405 3.39 3.70 10.24
C GLY A 405 3.75 4.18 11.65
N MET A 406 2.85 4.92 12.33
CA MET A 406 3.00 5.40 13.71
C MET A 406 4.22 6.31 13.96
N ILE A 407 4.64 7.09 12.95
CA ILE A 407 5.67 8.14 13.13
C ILE A 407 4.96 9.48 13.34
N GLY A 408 4.22 9.61 14.45
CA GLY A 408 3.40 10.79 14.78
C GLY A 408 4.18 11.98 15.37
N VAL A 409 5.46 12.08 15.04
CA VAL A 409 6.35 13.18 15.47
C VAL A 409 7.23 13.62 14.31
N TYR A 410 7.35 14.93 14.11
CA TYR A 410 8.35 15.49 13.21
C TYR A 410 9.66 15.70 13.97
N TRP A 411 10.72 15.01 13.62
CA TRP A 411 12.06 15.23 14.15
C TRP A 411 12.73 16.43 13.48
N ASP A 412 12.67 16.45 12.15
CA ASP A 412 13.21 17.51 11.29
C ASP A 412 12.17 17.89 10.23
N GLY A 413 12.50 18.84 9.36
CA GLY A 413 11.70 19.24 8.24
C GLY A 413 11.23 20.69 8.30
N PHE A 414 10.95 21.26 7.14
CA PHE A 414 10.36 22.59 7.02
C PHE A 414 8.86 22.53 7.33
N ARG A 415 8.44 23.08 8.46
CA ARG A 415 7.05 23.04 8.96
C ARG A 415 6.19 24.23 8.52
N GLY A 416 6.69 25.07 7.60
CA GLY A 416 5.92 26.17 7.01
C GLY A 416 4.92 25.69 5.96
N GLY A 417 4.20 26.64 5.38
CA GLY A 417 3.31 26.41 4.25
C GLY A 417 2.15 25.47 4.54
N TYR A 418 1.92 24.52 3.64
CA TYR A 418 0.82 23.56 3.76
C TYR A 418 0.95 22.64 4.97
N THR A 419 2.16 22.30 5.39
CA THR A 419 2.37 21.53 6.62
C THR A 419 1.88 22.28 7.86
N ALA A 420 2.14 23.60 7.96
CA ALA A 420 1.60 24.41 9.06
C ALA A 420 0.07 24.42 9.05
N HIS A 421 -0.55 24.44 7.86
CA HIS A 421 -2.01 24.31 7.74
C HIS A 421 -2.51 22.94 8.22
N ILE A 422 -1.84 21.83 7.85
CA ILE A 422 -2.18 20.48 8.33
C ILE A 422 -2.13 20.44 9.85
N ASP A 423 -1.00 20.86 10.45
CA ASP A 423 -0.77 20.78 11.90
C ASP A 423 -1.83 21.57 12.67
N LYS A 424 -2.09 22.80 12.26
CA LYS A 424 -3.11 23.65 12.85
C LYS A 424 -4.51 23.00 12.74
N SER A 425 -4.85 22.47 11.59
CA SER A 425 -6.18 21.93 11.31
C SER A 425 -6.41 20.60 12.02
N VAL A 426 -5.41 19.72 12.06
CA VAL A 426 -5.49 18.45 12.80
C VAL A 426 -5.70 18.70 14.29
N LEU A 427 -4.95 19.63 14.89
CA LEU A 427 -5.11 19.95 16.31
C LEU A 427 -6.43 20.68 16.60
N ALA A 428 -6.97 21.42 15.64
CA ALA A 428 -8.27 22.08 15.76
C ALA A 428 -9.47 21.12 15.64
N MET A 429 -9.27 19.84 15.33
CA MET A 429 -10.34 18.82 15.32
C MET A 429 -10.91 18.56 16.70
N ALA A 430 -10.15 18.85 17.76
CA ALA A 430 -10.57 18.68 19.15
C ALA A 430 -10.39 19.97 19.95
N PRO A 431 -11.14 20.15 21.07
CA PRO A 431 -10.90 21.21 22.04
C PRO A 431 -9.45 21.19 22.57
N LYS A 432 -8.93 22.37 22.96
CA LYS A 432 -7.54 22.49 23.43
C LYS A 432 -7.25 21.70 24.72
N ASP A 433 -8.25 21.48 25.53
CA ASP A 433 -8.20 20.74 26.81
C ASP A 433 -8.49 19.24 26.63
N HIS A 434 -8.72 18.79 25.39
CA HIS A 434 -8.96 17.37 25.11
C HIS A 434 -7.79 16.50 25.57
N PRO A 435 -8.03 15.36 26.27
CA PRO A 435 -6.96 14.54 26.86
C PRO A 435 -5.91 14.01 25.87
N ARG A 436 -6.29 13.90 24.58
CA ARG A 436 -5.41 13.42 23.52
C ARG A 436 -4.67 14.55 22.79
N GLN A 437 -4.84 15.82 23.19
CA GLN A 437 -4.03 16.90 22.62
C GLN A 437 -2.54 16.66 22.93
N PRO A 438 -1.65 16.66 21.93
CA PRO A 438 -0.25 16.36 22.15
C PRO A 438 0.45 17.49 22.91
N LYS A 439 1.36 17.11 23.80
CA LYS A 439 2.24 18.08 24.47
C LYS A 439 3.53 18.25 23.66
N GLY A 440 3.77 19.45 23.15
CA GLY A 440 4.95 19.82 22.39
C GLY A 440 4.71 19.92 20.89
N GLU A 441 5.61 20.68 20.23
CA GLU A 441 5.52 20.97 18.81
C GLU A 441 5.82 19.76 17.91
N GLY A 442 5.22 19.73 16.74
CA GLY A 442 5.43 18.71 15.72
C GLY A 442 4.90 17.32 16.09
N ARG A 443 4.04 17.24 17.11
CA ARG A 443 3.36 16.02 17.53
C ARG A 443 1.89 16.10 17.16
N PHE A 444 1.32 14.96 16.78
CA PHE A 444 -0.09 14.84 16.42
C PHE A 444 -0.60 13.42 16.69
N PRO A 445 -1.89 13.23 17.04
CA PRO A 445 -2.50 11.92 17.03
C PRO A 445 -2.59 11.40 15.61
N ALA A 446 -2.06 10.20 15.37
CA ALA A 446 -1.95 9.62 14.04
C ALA A 446 -3.32 9.39 13.39
N ASP A 447 -4.30 8.95 14.17
CA ASP A 447 -5.69 8.71 13.76
C ASP A 447 -6.42 10.03 13.41
N TRP A 448 -6.21 11.13 14.16
CA TRP A 448 -6.78 12.43 13.81
C TRP A 448 -6.23 12.92 12.47
N LYS A 449 -4.92 12.82 12.27
CA LYS A 449 -4.29 13.24 11.01
C LYS A 449 -4.75 12.38 9.83
N MET A 450 -4.89 11.08 10.05
CA MET A 450 -5.41 10.15 9.04
C MET A 450 -6.82 10.55 8.59
N GLU A 451 -7.70 10.82 9.55
CA GLU A 451 -9.07 11.21 9.27
C GLU A 451 -9.17 12.63 8.70
N TRP A 452 -8.32 13.56 9.16
CA TRP A 452 -8.24 14.90 8.59
C TRP A 452 -7.93 14.85 7.09
N HIS A 453 -6.92 14.06 6.68
CA HIS A 453 -6.58 13.89 5.27
C HIS A 453 -7.76 13.34 4.45
N ARG A 454 -8.46 12.35 5.00
CA ARG A 454 -9.62 11.75 4.33
C ARG A 454 -10.75 12.75 4.15
N LYS A 455 -11.14 13.45 5.22
CA LYS A 455 -12.21 14.46 5.18
C LYS A 455 -11.86 15.61 4.24
N GLU A 456 -10.65 16.12 4.30
CA GLU A 456 -10.20 17.23 3.49
C GLU A 456 -10.22 16.89 1.98
N LEU A 457 -9.82 15.65 1.63
CA LEU A 457 -9.91 15.15 0.26
C LEU A 457 -11.36 15.10 -0.24
N LEU A 458 -12.25 14.49 0.54
CA LEU A 458 -13.65 14.34 0.17
C LEU A 458 -14.39 15.69 0.11
N GLN A 459 -14.12 16.61 1.04
CA GLN A 459 -14.68 17.96 1.04
C GLN A 459 -14.20 18.79 -0.17
N ALA A 460 -13.00 18.54 -0.65
CA ALA A 460 -12.50 19.12 -1.89
C ALA A 460 -13.11 18.49 -3.17
N GLY A 461 -14.01 17.49 -3.04
CA GLY A 461 -14.60 16.78 -4.17
C GLY A 461 -13.74 15.64 -4.73
N GLY A 462 -12.62 15.31 -4.09
CA GLY A 462 -11.80 14.16 -4.46
C GLY A 462 -12.47 12.83 -4.09
N LYS A 463 -12.12 11.78 -4.82
CA LYS A 463 -12.55 10.41 -4.56
C LYS A 463 -11.43 9.60 -3.93
N LEU A 464 -11.79 8.57 -3.17
CA LEU A 464 -10.85 7.73 -2.43
C LEU A 464 -11.27 6.26 -2.50
N TRP A 465 -10.34 5.40 -2.91
CA TRP A 465 -10.49 3.95 -2.81
C TRP A 465 -9.35 3.38 -1.96
N PHE A 466 -9.72 2.73 -0.87
CA PHE A 466 -8.81 1.93 -0.05
C PHE A 466 -8.70 0.49 -0.58
N GLY A 467 -7.72 -0.29 -0.13
CA GLY A 467 -7.55 -1.69 -0.52
C GLY A 467 -7.15 -1.88 -1.99
N VAL A 468 -6.59 -0.85 -2.64
CA VAL A 468 -6.24 -0.87 -4.07
C VAL A 468 -4.74 -0.67 -4.26
N MET A 469 -4.09 -1.61 -4.90
CA MET A 469 -2.65 -1.58 -5.18
C MET A 469 -2.38 -1.29 -6.66
N GLY A 470 -1.47 -0.37 -6.94
CA GLY A 470 -0.92 -0.17 -8.27
C GLY A 470 0.01 -1.33 -8.64
N CYS A 471 -0.24 -1.97 -9.78
CA CYS A 471 0.54 -3.12 -10.23
C CYS A 471 1.04 -3.00 -11.68
N GLY A 472 0.87 -1.81 -12.28
CA GLY A 472 1.33 -1.53 -13.64
C GLY A 472 0.92 -0.15 -14.12
N ALA A 473 1.30 0.19 -15.32
CA ALA A 473 0.96 1.44 -16.01
C ALA A 473 0.29 1.17 -17.35
N LEU A 474 -0.58 2.07 -17.78
CA LEU A 474 -1.07 2.11 -19.16
C LEU A 474 -0.26 3.16 -19.93
N ILE A 475 0.35 2.77 -21.05
CA ILE A 475 1.34 3.57 -21.77
C ILE A 475 1.01 3.62 -23.26
N GLU A 476 1.12 4.79 -23.86
CA GLU A 476 1.09 5.00 -25.31
C GLU A 476 2.36 5.75 -25.72
N GLY A 477 3.31 5.04 -26.37
CA GLY A 477 4.65 5.56 -26.59
C GLY A 477 5.36 5.89 -25.26
N SER A 478 5.76 7.15 -25.06
CA SER A 478 6.30 7.64 -23.78
C SER A 478 5.24 8.20 -22.82
N GLN A 479 3.99 8.30 -23.26
CA GLN A 479 2.91 8.92 -22.48
C GLN A 479 2.26 7.89 -21.57
N VAL A 480 2.29 8.12 -20.27
CA VAL A 480 1.48 7.38 -19.29
C VAL A 480 0.04 7.91 -19.36
N LYS A 481 -0.91 7.01 -19.60
CA LYS A 481 -2.34 7.29 -19.79
C LYS A 481 -3.19 6.82 -18.61
N GLY A 482 -2.59 6.15 -17.64
CA GLY A 482 -3.30 5.62 -16.49
C GLY A 482 -2.48 4.60 -15.72
N VAL A 483 -3.11 4.04 -14.71
CA VAL A 483 -2.54 3.03 -13.82
C VAL A 483 -3.28 1.71 -13.94
N VAL A 484 -2.55 0.60 -13.96
CA VAL A 484 -3.11 -0.74 -13.78
C VAL A 484 -3.18 -1.03 -12.30
N VAL A 485 -4.35 -1.36 -11.80
CA VAL A 485 -4.60 -1.61 -10.38
C VAL A 485 -5.08 -3.02 -10.13
N ALA A 486 -4.70 -3.56 -8.99
CA ALA A 486 -5.26 -4.76 -8.38
C ALA A 486 -6.20 -4.33 -7.24
N THR A 487 -7.42 -4.83 -7.28
CA THR A 487 -8.45 -4.68 -6.24
C THR A 487 -8.83 -6.05 -5.69
N PRO A 488 -9.54 -6.14 -4.54
CA PRO A 488 -10.11 -7.41 -4.09
C PRO A 488 -11.07 -8.06 -5.10
N PHE A 489 -11.51 -7.32 -6.13
CA PHE A 489 -12.43 -7.79 -7.18
C PHE A 489 -11.73 -8.20 -8.49
N GLY A 490 -10.40 -8.08 -8.54
CA GLY A 490 -9.60 -8.36 -9.72
C GLY A 490 -8.82 -7.15 -10.23
N ARG A 491 -8.31 -7.23 -11.44
CA ARG A 491 -7.44 -6.23 -12.06
C ARG A 491 -8.19 -5.38 -13.08
N GLY A 492 -7.84 -4.10 -13.15
CA GLY A 492 -8.37 -3.17 -14.16
C GLY A 492 -7.46 -1.97 -14.36
N VAL A 493 -7.90 -1.07 -15.23
CA VAL A 493 -7.22 0.19 -15.56
C VAL A 493 -8.02 1.37 -15.08
N ILE A 494 -7.34 2.34 -14.50
CA ILE A 494 -7.89 3.68 -14.23
C ILE A 494 -7.16 4.65 -15.15
N LEU A 495 -7.92 5.30 -16.02
CA LEU A 495 -7.41 6.29 -16.96
C LEU A 495 -7.14 7.62 -16.25
N SER A 496 -6.06 8.31 -16.63
CA SER A 496 -5.71 9.62 -16.09
C SER A 496 -5.07 10.52 -17.14
N LYS A 497 -5.26 11.84 -17.03
CA LYS A 497 -4.50 12.83 -17.79
C LYS A 497 -3.12 13.01 -17.19
N ILE A 498 -3.04 13.09 -15.84
CA ILE A 498 -1.79 13.13 -15.05
C ILE A 498 -1.86 12.07 -13.97
N LEU A 499 -0.81 11.26 -13.88
CA LEU A 499 -0.61 10.29 -12.82
C LEU A 499 0.45 10.79 -11.83
N ILE A 500 0.15 10.72 -10.54
CA ILE A 500 1.12 10.99 -9.46
C ILE A 500 1.46 9.64 -8.82
N ASP A 501 2.68 9.17 -9.04
CA ASP A 501 3.22 7.99 -8.37
C ASP A 501 3.77 8.38 -7.00
N SER A 502 2.99 8.11 -5.97
CA SER A 502 3.31 8.33 -4.56
C SER A 502 3.40 7.00 -3.79
N THR A 503 3.76 5.92 -4.47
CA THR A 503 3.90 4.57 -3.89
C THR A 503 5.08 4.46 -2.92
N GLY A 504 5.93 5.47 -2.86
CA GLY A 504 7.14 5.51 -2.04
C GLY A 504 8.34 4.78 -2.64
N SER A 505 8.13 3.98 -3.69
CA SER A 505 9.19 3.23 -4.41
C SER A 505 9.07 3.41 -5.93
N ALA A 506 8.32 4.42 -6.39
CA ALA A 506 8.08 4.68 -7.80
C ALA A 506 7.58 3.45 -8.58
N ASP A 507 6.71 2.66 -7.96
CA ASP A 507 6.28 1.35 -8.50
C ASP A 507 5.66 1.47 -9.89
N ILE A 508 4.88 2.56 -10.13
CA ILE A 508 4.18 2.76 -11.40
C ILE A 508 5.10 3.33 -12.48
N ALA A 509 5.97 4.28 -12.11
CA ALA A 509 6.95 4.82 -13.04
C ALA A 509 7.90 3.73 -13.56
N ILE A 510 8.34 2.83 -12.68
CA ILE A 510 9.21 1.71 -13.04
C ILE A 510 8.46 0.68 -13.88
N ALA A 511 7.19 0.38 -13.55
CA ALA A 511 6.34 -0.46 -14.38
C ALA A 511 6.09 0.15 -15.79
N ALA A 512 6.10 1.48 -15.88
CA ALA A 512 6.06 2.22 -17.16
C ALA A 512 7.39 2.20 -17.94
N GLY A 513 8.46 1.65 -17.37
CA GLY A 513 9.77 1.55 -18.01
C GLY A 513 10.78 2.62 -17.58
N ALA A 514 10.50 3.41 -16.54
CA ALA A 514 11.48 4.36 -16.00
C ALA A 514 12.73 3.63 -15.50
N ALA A 515 13.90 4.19 -15.81
CA ALA A 515 15.13 3.77 -15.15
C ALA A 515 15.12 4.14 -13.67
N PHE A 516 15.77 3.34 -12.84
CA PHE A 516 15.80 3.55 -11.39
C PHE A 516 17.13 3.15 -10.77
N ASP A 517 17.41 3.73 -9.61
CA ASP A 517 18.50 3.35 -8.73
C ASP A 517 17.93 2.76 -7.43
N TYR A 518 18.64 1.79 -6.86
CA TYR A 518 18.21 1.13 -5.64
C TYR A 518 19.38 0.49 -4.87
N THR A 519 19.44 0.77 -3.57
CA THR A 519 20.35 0.12 -2.64
C THR A 519 19.53 -0.86 -1.78
N GLY A 520 19.58 -2.13 -2.12
CA GLY A 520 18.80 -3.19 -1.49
C GLY A 520 19.60 -4.01 -0.48
N LYS A 521 18.95 -5.01 0.09
CA LYS A 521 19.51 -5.92 1.10
C LYS A 521 20.75 -6.72 0.65
N LYS A 522 21.04 -6.77 -0.63
CA LYS A 522 22.25 -7.35 -1.18
C LYS A 522 23.47 -6.43 -1.05
N THR A 523 23.26 -5.18 -0.67
CA THR A 523 24.30 -4.17 -0.48
C THR A 523 24.48 -3.95 1.00
N ILE A 524 25.72 -3.99 1.50
CA ILE A 524 26.00 -3.78 2.93
C ILE A 524 25.65 -2.39 3.44
N ALA A 525 25.38 -1.45 2.54
CA ALA A 525 25.04 -0.06 2.83
C ALA A 525 23.53 0.20 2.99
N VAL A 526 22.70 -0.82 3.25
CA VAL A 526 21.25 -0.61 3.54
C VAL A 526 21.04 0.10 4.86
N GLN A 527 19.97 0.92 4.92
CA GLN A 527 19.54 1.57 6.16
C GLN A 527 18.61 0.65 6.96
N GLY A 528 18.64 0.81 8.28
CA GLY A 528 17.76 0.12 9.20
C GLY A 528 16.28 0.41 8.92
N ALA A 529 15.46 -0.57 9.21
CA ALA A 529 14.01 -0.52 9.11
C ALA A 529 13.38 -1.10 10.38
N GLY A 530 12.08 -0.93 10.53
CA GLY A 530 11.35 -1.53 11.63
C GLY A 530 9.91 -1.84 11.28
N THR A 531 9.34 -2.74 12.08
CA THR A 531 7.90 -2.96 12.18
C THR A 531 7.58 -2.80 13.65
N GLY A 532 6.90 -1.71 14.00
CA GLY A 532 6.66 -1.32 15.39
C GLY A 532 5.43 -2.01 15.97
N LYS A 533 5.34 -2.04 17.30
CA LYS A 533 4.09 -2.32 18.00
C LYS A 533 3.10 -1.18 17.78
N TRP A 534 1.83 -1.49 17.92
CA TRP A 534 0.76 -0.52 17.93
C TRP A 534 -0.33 -0.92 18.94
N ALA A 535 -0.92 0.07 19.57
CA ALA A 535 -2.10 -0.10 20.40
C ALA A 535 -3.01 1.15 20.30
N PRO A 536 -4.32 1.01 20.56
CA PRO A 536 -5.24 2.14 20.62
C PRO A 536 -4.72 3.30 21.47
N GLY A 537 -4.72 4.51 20.89
CA GLY A 537 -4.19 5.71 21.52
C GLY A 537 -2.69 5.92 21.45
N ASP A 538 -1.93 5.02 20.82
CA ASP A 538 -0.52 5.26 20.47
C ASP A 538 -0.42 6.31 19.37
N TYR A 539 0.69 7.06 19.35
CA TYR A 539 0.94 8.05 18.29
C TYR A 539 2.36 7.97 17.71
N TYR A 540 3.27 7.29 18.41
CA TYR A 540 4.66 7.21 17.97
C TYR A 540 5.30 5.87 18.32
N ASN A 541 5.86 5.23 17.32
CA ASN A 541 6.69 4.03 17.47
C ASN A 541 7.68 3.94 16.30
N ASN A 542 8.94 4.32 16.52
CA ASN A 542 10.00 4.26 15.53
C ASN A 542 11.06 3.27 15.97
N ASN A 543 11.59 2.44 15.05
CA ASN A 543 12.65 1.49 15.34
C ASN A 543 13.41 1.07 14.08
N ASP A 544 14.59 0.44 14.28
CA ASP A 544 15.56 0.06 13.23
C ASP A 544 16.12 -1.35 13.45
N TRP A 545 15.32 -2.25 14.00
CA TRP A 545 15.82 -3.58 14.37
C TRP A 545 15.91 -4.57 13.20
N LEU A 546 15.61 -4.15 11.99
CA LEU A 546 15.37 -5.00 10.82
C LEU A 546 15.93 -4.35 9.55
N PHE A 547 16.24 -5.17 8.55
CA PHE A 547 16.53 -4.75 7.18
C PHE A 547 15.50 -5.38 6.24
N VAL A 548 14.78 -4.56 5.49
CA VAL A 548 13.69 -4.98 4.61
C VAL A 548 13.83 -4.34 3.24
N ASP A 549 13.80 -5.15 2.21
CA ASP A 549 13.49 -4.71 0.86
C ASP A 549 11.96 -4.67 0.71
N ASP A 550 11.36 -3.51 0.82
CA ASP A 550 9.92 -3.34 0.76
C ASP A 550 9.33 -3.46 -0.66
N THR A 551 10.18 -3.59 -1.67
CA THR A 551 9.78 -3.92 -3.04
C THR A 551 9.78 -5.44 -3.30
N ASP A 552 10.21 -6.22 -2.33
CA ASP A 552 10.24 -7.67 -2.35
C ASP A 552 9.19 -8.22 -1.38
N ILE A 553 8.10 -8.74 -1.92
CA ILE A 553 6.98 -9.22 -1.11
C ILE A 553 7.33 -10.39 -0.18
N LEU A 554 8.30 -11.21 -0.53
CA LEU A 554 8.81 -12.25 0.38
C LEU A 554 9.50 -11.63 1.58
N ASP A 555 10.28 -10.58 1.36
CA ASP A 555 10.98 -9.90 2.45
C ASP A 555 10.02 -9.15 3.37
N VAL A 556 9.00 -8.49 2.79
CA VAL A 556 7.91 -7.86 3.56
C VAL A 556 7.14 -8.90 4.36
N SER A 557 6.79 -10.03 3.75
CA SER A 557 6.08 -11.12 4.44
C SER A 557 6.91 -11.66 5.62
N ARG A 558 8.21 -11.91 5.41
CA ARG A 558 9.14 -12.34 6.47
C ARG A 558 9.27 -11.29 7.58
N ALA A 559 9.31 -10.01 7.23
CA ALA A 559 9.38 -8.93 8.22
C ALA A 559 8.17 -8.94 9.16
N PHE A 560 6.97 -9.13 8.64
CA PHE A 560 5.75 -9.25 9.45
C PHE A 560 5.73 -10.51 10.30
N VAL A 561 6.21 -11.66 9.78
CA VAL A 561 6.34 -12.90 10.56
C VAL A 561 7.31 -12.70 11.74
N GLN A 562 8.49 -12.15 11.48
CA GLN A 562 9.50 -11.86 12.51
C GLN A 562 9.00 -10.86 13.56
N ALA A 563 8.29 -9.82 13.10
CA ALA A 563 7.74 -8.81 14.00
C ALA A 563 6.71 -9.39 14.98
N LYS A 564 5.80 -10.25 14.51
CA LYS A 564 4.80 -10.91 15.37
C LYS A 564 5.46 -11.79 16.43
N THR A 565 6.54 -12.47 16.08
CA THR A 565 7.31 -13.26 17.03
C THR A 565 8.06 -12.38 18.04
N LYS A 566 8.75 -11.33 17.56
CA LYS A 566 9.50 -10.39 18.41
C LYS A 566 8.60 -9.60 19.38
N LEU A 567 7.41 -9.24 18.93
CA LEU A 567 6.47 -8.39 19.67
C LEU A 567 5.27 -9.17 20.22
N GLN A 568 5.41 -10.48 20.42
CA GLN A 568 4.38 -11.33 21.02
C GLN A 568 3.92 -10.75 22.36
N GLY A 569 2.61 -10.78 22.62
CA GLY A 569 2.00 -10.22 23.83
C GLY A 569 1.68 -8.71 23.75
N GLN A 570 2.09 -8.01 22.68
CA GLN A 570 1.60 -6.66 22.40
C GLN A 570 0.16 -6.69 21.86
N TYR A 571 -0.49 -5.52 21.78
CA TYR A 571 -1.86 -5.44 21.26
C TYR A 571 -1.91 -5.75 19.74
N ASP A 572 -1.13 -5.04 18.93
CA ASP A 572 -1.00 -5.26 17.48
C ASP A 572 0.33 -4.68 16.95
N LEU A 573 0.51 -4.75 15.63
CA LEU A 573 1.63 -4.16 14.89
C LEU A 573 1.16 -3.03 13.97
N VAL A 574 2.09 -2.13 13.62
CA VAL A 574 1.90 -1.19 12.52
C VAL A 574 1.70 -1.95 11.21
N LYS A 575 0.90 -1.38 10.30
CA LYS A 575 0.48 -2.05 9.04
C LYS A 575 1.46 -1.87 7.89
N ILE A 576 2.55 -1.08 8.09
CA ILE A 576 3.54 -0.78 7.06
C ILE A 576 4.96 -0.84 7.65
N PRO A 577 5.94 -1.51 7.00
CA PRO A 577 7.33 -1.46 7.41
C PRO A 577 7.90 -0.03 7.31
N GLN A 578 8.59 0.41 8.34
CA GLN A 578 9.19 1.75 8.44
C GLN A 578 10.54 1.80 7.72
N THR A 579 10.54 1.57 6.41
CA THR A 579 11.75 1.59 5.59
C THR A 579 12.17 3.01 5.24
N ARG A 580 13.47 3.24 5.04
CA ARG A 580 14.08 4.53 4.74
C ARG A 580 14.78 4.58 3.39
N GLU A 581 14.99 3.43 2.77
CA GLU A 581 15.52 3.29 1.41
C GLU A 581 14.50 2.65 0.50
N ARG A 582 14.40 3.21 -0.69
CA ARG A 582 13.43 2.82 -1.71
C ARG A 582 14.08 2.85 -3.09
N ARG A 583 13.40 2.28 -4.06
CA ARG A 583 13.72 2.56 -5.46
C ARG A 583 13.47 4.03 -5.73
N ARG A 584 14.40 4.66 -6.41
CA ARG A 584 14.34 6.07 -6.82
C ARG A 584 14.41 6.12 -8.33
N VAL A 585 13.54 6.87 -8.99
CA VAL A 585 13.61 7.04 -10.43
C VAL A 585 14.90 7.75 -10.83
N ILE A 586 15.38 7.50 -12.01
CA ILE A 586 16.31 8.38 -12.71
C ILE A 586 15.48 9.45 -13.39
N GLY A 587 15.46 10.64 -12.80
CA GLY A 587 14.74 11.80 -13.31
C GLY A 587 15.54 12.59 -14.33
N ASP A 588 14.98 13.71 -14.78
CA ASP A 588 15.70 14.67 -15.62
C ASP A 588 16.85 15.34 -14.86
N TYR A 589 16.85 15.27 -13.53
CA TYR A 589 17.95 15.65 -12.64
C TYR A 589 18.00 14.67 -11.44
N ILE A 590 19.22 14.44 -10.94
CA ILE A 590 19.47 13.63 -9.73
C ILE A 590 20.11 14.54 -8.69
N ILE A 591 19.39 14.84 -7.61
CA ILE A 591 19.96 15.64 -6.50
C ILE A 591 21.01 14.81 -5.76
N SER A 592 22.17 15.42 -5.51
CA SER A 592 23.31 14.78 -4.85
C SER A 592 23.60 15.39 -3.48
N VAL A 593 24.49 14.77 -2.73
CA VAL A 593 25.00 15.31 -1.45
C VAL A 593 25.74 16.64 -1.67
N TYR A 594 26.40 16.79 -2.82
CA TYR A 594 27.13 18.01 -3.18
C TYR A 594 26.18 19.17 -3.40
N ASP A 595 25.00 18.92 -3.98
CA ASP A 595 23.96 19.94 -4.16
C ASP A 595 23.46 20.47 -2.81
N VAL A 596 23.26 19.54 -1.85
CA VAL A 596 22.80 19.88 -0.49
C VAL A 596 23.86 20.67 0.27
N ILE A 597 25.10 20.17 0.32
CA ILE A 597 26.17 20.79 1.10
C ILE A 597 26.58 22.17 0.55
N ASN A 598 26.58 22.31 -0.78
CA ASN A 598 26.88 23.57 -1.46
C ASN A 598 25.65 24.50 -1.59
N HIS A 599 24.52 24.17 -0.97
CA HIS A 599 23.29 24.97 -0.99
C HIS A 599 22.85 25.36 -2.41
N ARG A 600 22.91 24.40 -3.35
CA ARG A 600 22.57 24.62 -4.75
C ARG A 600 21.13 25.10 -4.90
N ARG A 601 20.91 26.10 -5.79
CA ARG A 601 19.61 26.68 -6.11
C ARG A 601 19.23 26.35 -7.55
N TYR A 602 17.91 26.29 -7.81
CA TYR A 602 17.40 25.93 -9.14
C TYR A 602 16.27 26.86 -9.55
N PRO A 603 16.17 27.21 -10.85
CA PRO A 603 15.09 28.04 -11.36
C PRO A 603 13.72 27.35 -11.29
N ASP A 604 13.72 26.02 -11.22
CA ASP A 604 12.53 25.16 -11.18
C ASP A 604 12.32 24.48 -9.82
N THR A 605 12.83 25.06 -8.74
CA THR A 605 12.56 24.59 -7.37
C THR A 605 11.05 24.46 -7.13
N ILE A 606 10.59 23.26 -6.73
CA ILE A 606 9.17 22.96 -6.44
C ILE A 606 8.90 22.61 -4.98
N SER A 607 9.93 22.19 -4.24
CA SER A 607 9.83 21.99 -2.80
C SER A 607 11.11 22.37 -2.09
N TYR A 608 10.93 22.88 -0.85
CA TYR A 608 12.01 23.29 0.03
C TYR A 608 12.08 22.35 1.21
N HIS A 609 13.25 21.78 1.44
CA HIS A 609 13.52 20.77 2.46
C HIS A 609 14.52 21.27 3.48
N LYS A 610 14.42 20.75 4.71
CA LYS A 610 15.30 21.14 5.80
C LYS A 610 15.48 19.95 6.74
N SER A 611 16.70 19.43 6.85
CA SER A 611 17.02 18.31 7.75
C SER A 611 18.52 18.16 7.94
N SER A 612 18.90 17.38 8.93
CA SER A 612 20.23 16.77 9.01
C SER A 612 20.35 15.59 8.04
N PHE A 613 21.59 15.12 7.81
CA PHE A 613 21.82 13.83 7.14
C PHE A 613 21.52 12.67 8.12
N ASP A 614 20.24 12.50 8.43
CA ASP A 614 19.71 11.49 9.38
C ASP A 614 19.80 10.08 8.76
N THR A 615 21.01 9.55 8.68
CA THR A 615 21.29 8.22 8.13
C THR A 615 21.15 7.15 9.21
N HIS A 616 20.30 6.15 8.98
CA HIS A 616 20.07 4.99 9.86
C HIS A 616 20.80 3.74 9.40
N GLY A 617 21.96 3.89 8.80
CA GLY A 617 22.78 2.81 8.27
C GLY A 617 24.10 3.33 7.74
N MET A 618 24.65 2.63 6.77
CA MET A 618 25.93 3.00 6.16
C MET A 618 25.74 4.04 5.07
N ILE A 619 26.71 4.89 4.91
CA ILE A 619 26.88 5.87 3.83
C ILE A 619 27.76 5.28 2.73
N ILE A 620 27.57 5.73 1.49
CA ILE A 620 28.33 5.25 0.32
C ILE A 620 29.00 6.37 -0.47
N ASP A 621 28.62 7.63 -0.27
CA ASP A 621 29.23 8.73 -1.00
C ASP A 621 30.69 8.93 -0.58
N PRO A 622 31.63 9.06 -1.52
CA PRO A 622 33.07 9.25 -1.21
C PRO A 622 33.37 10.41 -0.25
N LEU A 623 32.65 11.53 -0.39
CA LEU A 623 32.80 12.66 0.53
C LEU A 623 32.50 12.25 1.97
N PHE A 624 31.39 11.52 2.18
CA PHE A 624 30.96 11.09 3.50
C PHE A 624 31.80 9.96 4.09
N ILE A 625 32.43 9.14 3.24
CA ILE A 625 33.39 8.13 3.69
C ILE A 625 34.66 8.80 4.23
N LEU A 626 35.13 9.85 3.57
CA LEU A 626 36.33 10.59 3.96
C LEU A 626 36.05 11.61 5.10
N ASN A 627 34.92 12.30 5.02
CA ASN A 627 34.49 13.33 5.97
C ASN A 627 32.99 13.12 6.29
N PRO A 628 32.65 12.22 7.24
CA PRO A 628 31.27 11.93 7.59
C PRO A 628 30.55 13.20 8.06
N PRO A 629 29.29 13.40 7.64
CA PRO A 629 28.51 14.55 8.12
C PRO A 629 28.25 14.41 9.63
N GLU A 630 28.29 15.53 10.35
CA GLU A 630 27.91 15.56 11.75
C GLU A 630 26.44 15.12 11.90
N LYS A 631 26.25 13.93 12.45
CA LYS A 631 24.90 13.38 12.66
C LYS A 631 24.12 14.25 13.66
N ARG A 632 22.91 14.70 13.25
CA ARG A 632 21.92 15.37 14.10
C ARG A 632 22.27 16.76 14.62
N HIS A 633 23.43 17.31 14.35
CA HIS A 633 23.82 18.63 14.87
C HIS A 633 23.77 19.74 13.83
N LYS A 634 23.97 19.42 12.55
CA LYS A 634 23.93 20.40 11.46
C LYS A 634 22.69 20.19 10.60
N ILE A 635 21.83 21.19 10.55
CA ILE A 635 20.67 21.22 9.67
C ILE A 635 21.07 21.84 8.34
N TYR A 636 20.78 21.12 7.26
CA TYR A 636 20.95 21.58 5.89
C TYR A 636 19.59 21.95 5.30
N ASP A 637 19.56 22.93 4.44
CA ASP A 637 18.44 23.22 3.58
C ASP A 637 18.74 22.74 2.15
N ALA A 638 17.72 22.21 1.48
CA ALA A 638 17.83 21.70 0.13
C ALA A 638 16.61 22.13 -0.70
N ASP A 639 16.89 22.67 -1.88
CA ASP A 639 15.88 22.90 -2.90
C ASP A 639 15.75 21.64 -3.76
N VAL A 640 14.54 21.16 -3.97
CA VAL A 640 14.26 20.06 -4.88
C VAL A 640 13.64 20.61 -6.15
N PRO A 641 14.34 20.53 -7.30
CA PRO A 641 13.82 21.00 -8.57
C PRO A 641 12.73 20.05 -9.11
N LEU A 642 11.81 20.58 -9.90
CA LEU A 642 10.78 19.79 -10.58
C LEU A 642 11.37 18.60 -11.37
N ARG A 643 12.50 18.81 -11.98
CA ARG A 643 13.26 17.78 -12.75
C ARG A 643 13.58 16.50 -11.96
N CYS A 644 13.64 16.55 -10.62
CA CYS A 644 13.81 15.38 -9.78
C CYS A 644 12.54 14.54 -9.65
N LEU A 645 11.38 15.11 -9.95
CA LEU A 645 10.07 14.46 -9.84
C LEU A 645 9.54 13.97 -11.19
N LEU A 646 10.28 14.21 -12.26
CA LEU A 646 9.95 13.84 -13.64
C LEU A 646 10.80 12.64 -14.06
N PRO A 647 10.25 11.43 -14.15
CA PRO A 647 10.97 10.26 -14.64
C PRO A 647 11.48 10.52 -16.06
N LYS A 648 12.77 10.30 -16.29
CA LYS A 648 13.40 10.57 -17.60
C LYS A 648 12.77 9.72 -18.69
N GLY A 649 12.36 10.36 -19.78
CA GLY A 649 11.79 9.67 -20.94
C GLY A 649 10.31 9.34 -20.84
N LEU A 650 9.63 9.64 -19.73
CA LEU A 650 8.18 9.45 -19.57
C LEU A 650 7.46 10.80 -19.47
N GLU A 651 6.26 10.88 -20.03
CA GLU A 651 5.32 11.99 -19.92
C GLU A 651 4.05 11.57 -19.20
N GLY A 652 3.31 12.55 -18.64
CA GLY A 652 2.03 12.28 -17.98
C GLY A 652 2.14 11.66 -16.58
N ILE A 653 3.33 11.51 -16.05
CA ILE A 653 3.60 10.96 -14.72
C ILE A 653 4.60 11.82 -13.94
N LEU A 654 4.34 11.97 -12.63
CA LEU A 654 5.28 12.55 -11.65
C LEU A 654 5.49 11.54 -10.52
N THR A 655 6.69 11.54 -9.93
CA THR A 655 7.01 10.77 -8.73
C THR A 655 7.18 11.68 -7.52
N THR A 656 6.82 11.21 -6.33
CA THR A 656 6.95 11.99 -5.10
C THR A 656 7.57 11.16 -3.98
N GLY A 657 7.97 11.85 -2.91
CA GLY A 657 8.48 11.21 -1.71
C GLY A 657 9.80 10.50 -1.93
N LEU A 658 9.98 9.32 -1.37
CA LEU A 658 11.20 8.53 -1.46
C LEU A 658 11.49 7.99 -2.87
N GLY A 659 10.50 7.99 -3.77
CA GLY A 659 10.66 7.59 -5.17
C GLY A 659 11.28 8.67 -6.06
N ALA A 660 11.45 9.91 -5.56
CA ALA A 660 12.06 11.02 -6.29
C ALA A 660 13.53 10.73 -6.65
N SER A 661 14.00 11.40 -7.70
CA SER A 661 15.37 11.24 -8.23
C SER A 661 16.40 11.91 -7.34
N ALA A 662 17.12 11.11 -6.56
CA ALA A 662 18.15 11.57 -5.65
C ALA A 662 19.23 10.51 -5.45
N HIS A 663 20.47 10.96 -5.16
CA HIS A 663 21.49 10.08 -4.60
C HIS A 663 21.01 9.56 -3.24
N ARG A 664 21.32 8.32 -2.93
CA ARG A 664 20.90 7.66 -1.70
C ARG A 664 21.24 8.46 -0.43
N ASP A 665 22.44 8.99 -0.35
CA ASP A 665 22.91 9.73 0.83
C ASP A 665 22.39 11.18 0.90
N ALA A 666 21.80 11.71 -0.17
CA ALA A 666 21.06 12.97 -0.16
C ALA A 666 19.61 12.77 0.34
N MET A 667 19.04 11.57 0.18
CA MET A 667 17.65 11.27 0.53
C MET A 667 17.30 11.60 1.99
N PRO A 668 18.16 11.38 3.03
CA PRO A 668 17.86 11.75 4.40
C PRO A 668 17.43 13.21 4.59
N VAL A 669 18.01 14.14 3.81
CA VAL A 669 17.67 15.57 3.91
C VAL A 669 16.31 15.89 3.25
N ILE A 670 15.91 15.12 2.22
CA ILE A 670 14.72 15.43 1.42
C ILE A 670 13.53 14.52 1.68
N ARG A 671 13.61 13.59 2.66
CA ARG A 671 12.55 12.63 3.00
C ARG A 671 11.68 12.99 4.19
N MET A 672 11.94 14.11 4.88
CA MET A 672 11.21 14.46 6.10
C MET A 672 9.74 14.74 5.83
N GLN A 673 8.88 14.23 6.71
CA GLN A 673 7.42 14.27 6.54
C GLN A 673 6.87 15.67 6.25
N PRO A 674 7.26 16.76 6.98
CA PRO A 674 6.76 18.10 6.69
C PRO A 674 7.06 18.54 5.26
N CYS A 675 8.28 18.26 4.81
CA CYS A 675 8.72 18.63 3.47
C CYS A 675 7.99 17.83 2.40
N LEU A 676 7.74 16.53 2.65
CA LEU A 676 7.00 15.68 1.71
C LEU A 676 5.51 16.06 1.62
N GLN A 677 4.91 16.54 2.70
CA GLN A 677 3.55 17.09 2.66
C GLN A 677 3.48 18.34 1.78
N ASN A 678 4.45 19.24 1.92
CA ASN A 678 4.59 20.43 1.08
C ASN A 678 4.88 20.06 -0.38
N GLN A 679 5.75 19.08 -0.64
CA GLN A 679 6.05 18.55 -1.97
C GLN A 679 4.80 17.96 -2.62
N GLY A 680 4.06 17.12 -1.90
CA GLY A 680 2.81 16.54 -2.38
C GLY A 680 1.80 17.61 -2.77
N TYR A 681 1.59 18.61 -1.90
CA TYR A 681 0.73 19.74 -2.22
C TYR A 681 1.16 20.46 -3.50
N ALA A 682 2.46 20.74 -3.66
CA ALA A 682 3.00 21.41 -4.84
C ALA A 682 2.77 20.59 -6.13
N VAL A 683 2.99 19.27 -6.07
CA VAL A 683 2.78 18.37 -7.21
C VAL A 683 1.30 18.26 -7.57
N GLY A 684 0.40 18.19 -6.58
CA GLY A 684 -1.04 18.19 -6.81
C GLY A 684 -1.53 19.48 -7.49
N TYR A 685 -1.06 20.64 -7.00
CA TYR A 685 -1.35 21.94 -7.60
C TYR A 685 -0.86 22.02 -9.05
N LEU A 686 0.40 21.62 -9.30
CA LEU A 686 0.98 21.58 -10.63
C LEU A 686 0.18 20.67 -11.56
N SER A 687 -0.22 19.47 -11.09
CA SER A 687 -0.97 18.50 -11.88
C SER A 687 -2.34 19.04 -12.31
N ALA A 688 -3.05 19.70 -11.41
CA ALA A 688 -4.32 20.34 -11.74
C ALA A 688 -4.14 21.50 -12.75
N LEU A 689 -3.06 22.28 -12.61
CA LEU A 689 -2.73 23.34 -13.57
C LEU A 689 -2.39 22.76 -14.94
N CYS A 690 -1.65 21.64 -15.01
CA CYS A 690 -1.37 20.93 -16.26
C CYS A 690 -2.66 20.49 -16.96
N VAL A 691 -3.61 19.94 -16.21
CA VAL A 691 -4.93 19.56 -16.74
C VAL A 691 -5.68 20.78 -17.28
N LYS A 692 -5.73 21.86 -16.50
CA LYS A 692 -6.43 23.09 -16.86
C LYS A 692 -5.85 23.76 -18.12
N GLU A 693 -4.52 23.77 -18.27
CA GLU A 693 -3.83 24.37 -19.42
C GLU A 693 -3.60 23.38 -20.57
N ASN A 694 -4.00 22.12 -20.41
CA ASN A 694 -3.74 21.02 -21.35
C ASN A 694 -2.25 20.95 -21.75
N LYS A 695 -1.38 20.97 -20.75
CA LYS A 695 0.09 20.92 -20.90
C LYS A 695 0.70 19.76 -20.11
N SER A 696 1.79 19.22 -20.60
CA SER A 696 2.59 18.26 -19.81
C SER A 696 3.33 18.98 -18.66
N PRO A 697 3.68 18.26 -17.58
CA PRO A 697 4.44 18.81 -16.46
C PRO A 697 5.76 19.51 -16.87
N ARG A 698 6.44 19.04 -17.93
CA ARG A 698 7.67 19.66 -18.46
C ARG A 698 7.43 20.98 -19.19
N LYS A 699 6.20 21.24 -19.64
CA LYS A 699 5.83 22.43 -20.44
C LYS A 699 5.05 23.49 -19.64
N ILE A 700 4.78 23.22 -18.35
CA ILE A 700 4.07 24.17 -17.50
C ILE A 700 4.98 25.36 -17.17
N ASP A 701 4.40 26.56 -17.07
CA ASP A 701 5.14 27.71 -16.53
C ASP A 701 5.36 27.53 -15.02
N ILE A 702 6.53 27.06 -14.66
CA ILE A 702 6.89 26.78 -13.27
C ILE A 702 6.80 28.04 -12.39
N LYS A 703 6.98 29.23 -12.95
CA LYS A 703 6.88 30.49 -12.19
C LYS A 703 5.45 30.78 -11.73
N LYS A 704 4.42 30.28 -12.44
CA LYS A 704 3.02 30.34 -11.95
C LYS A 704 2.86 29.47 -10.70
N VAL A 705 3.42 28.26 -10.74
CA VAL A 705 3.39 27.34 -9.59
C VAL A 705 4.17 27.93 -8.41
N GLN A 706 5.39 28.42 -8.65
CA GLN A 706 6.24 29.01 -7.61
C GLN A 706 5.57 30.23 -6.94
N ARG A 707 4.94 31.13 -7.71
CA ARG A 707 4.20 32.27 -7.13
C ARG A 707 3.09 31.82 -6.16
N HIS A 708 2.35 30.76 -6.51
CA HIS A 708 1.34 30.20 -5.61
C HIS A 708 1.98 29.61 -4.35
N LEU A 709 3.04 28.83 -4.51
CA LEU A 709 3.72 28.16 -3.40
C LEU A 709 4.41 29.16 -2.45
N VAL A 710 4.96 30.25 -2.98
CA VAL A 710 5.49 31.36 -2.17
C VAL A 710 4.36 32.04 -1.39
N LYS A 711 3.24 32.34 -2.06
CA LYS A 711 2.08 32.99 -1.42
C LYS A 711 1.56 32.21 -0.21
N ILE A 712 1.56 30.88 -0.27
CA ILE A 712 1.11 30.03 0.86
C ILE A 712 2.25 29.66 1.84
N GLY A 713 3.47 30.14 1.62
CA GLY A 713 4.62 29.90 2.47
C GLY A 713 5.27 28.50 2.31
N ASN A 714 4.95 27.77 1.23
CA ASN A 714 5.61 26.48 0.91
C ASN A 714 7.05 26.67 0.43
N LEU A 715 7.33 27.79 -0.25
CA LEU A 715 8.63 28.13 -0.81
C LEU A 715 9.08 29.49 -0.34
N PRO A 716 10.40 29.71 -0.16
CA PRO A 716 10.95 31.05 0.06
C PRO A 716 10.85 31.92 -1.20
N GLU A 717 10.70 33.23 -1.03
CA GLU A 717 10.49 34.21 -2.13
C GLU A 717 11.61 34.18 -3.17
N ARG A 718 12.86 33.91 -2.77
CA ARG A 718 14.04 33.85 -3.65
C ARG A 718 13.87 32.94 -4.87
N VAL A 719 13.05 31.85 -4.75
CA VAL A 719 12.87 30.89 -5.86
C VAL A 719 12.32 31.54 -7.14
N LEU A 720 11.68 32.70 -7.02
CA LEU A 720 11.15 33.45 -8.15
C LEU A 720 12.27 34.02 -9.03
N THR A 721 13.45 34.27 -8.45
CA THR A 721 14.62 34.88 -9.09
C THR A 721 15.85 33.96 -9.18
N ASP A 722 15.81 32.81 -8.48
CA ASP A 722 16.90 31.82 -8.51
C ASP A 722 17.21 31.39 -9.95
N LYS A 723 18.51 31.23 -10.23
CA LYS A 723 19.05 30.85 -11.56
C LYS A 723 19.72 29.50 -11.49
N GLU A 724 19.92 28.89 -12.65
CA GLU A 724 20.68 27.65 -12.77
C GLU A 724 22.13 27.83 -12.31
N PHE A 725 22.64 26.93 -11.53
CA PHE A 725 24.03 26.90 -11.10
C PHE A 725 24.94 26.54 -12.30
N LYS A 726 25.92 27.38 -12.59
CA LYS A 726 26.83 27.21 -13.73
C LYS A 726 28.14 26.49 -13.38
N GLY A 727 28.24 25.89 -12.19
CA GLY A 727 29.48 25.33 -11.67
C GLY A 727 30.35 26.34 -10.93
N PHE A 728 31.30 25.86 -10.16
CA PHE A 728 32.27 26.67 -9.46
C PHE A 728 33.28 27.29 -10.44
N SER A 729 33.76 28.48 -10.15
CA SER A 729 34.82 29.13 -10.93
C SER A 729 36.17 28.44 -10.76
N ASN A 730 37.10 28.63 -11.69
CA ASN A 730 38.47 28.11 -11.54
C ASN A 730 39.15 28.66 -10.29
N SER A 731 38.83 29.88 -9.86
CA SER A 731 39.37 30.49 -8.63
C SER A 731 38.88 29.71 -7.38
N GLU A 732 37.58 29.40 -7.30
CA GLU A 732 36.98 28.62 -6.19
C GLU A 732 37.56 27.23 -6.14
N MET A 733 37.65 26.54 -7.30
CA MET A 733 38.24 25.21 -7.36
C MET A 733 39.71 25.18 -6.96
N LYS A 734 40.52 26.18 -7.39
CA LYS A 734 41.92 26.30 -6.98
C LYS A 734 42.09 26.56 -5.48
N LYS A 735 41.19 27.36 -4.88
CA LYS A 735 41.15 27.55 -3.42
C LYS A 735 40.81 26.24 -2.70
N ALA A 736 39.83 25.51 -3.23
CA ALA A 736 39.46 24.21 -2.69
C ALA A 736 40.59 23.18 -2.78
N ILE A 737 41.32 23.12 -3.92
CA ILE A 737 42.52 22.30 -4.07
C ILE A 737 43.58 22.61 -3.00
N ALA A 738 43.84 23.90 -2.77
CA ALA A 738 44.80 24.34 -1.78
C ALA A 738 44.44 23.99 -0.34
N SER A 739 43.11 23.88 -0.05
CA SER A 739 42.62 23.60 1.30
C SER A 739 42.29 22.14 1.56
N VAL A 740 42.29 21.27 0.54
CA VAL A 740 41.85 19.86 0.67
C VAL A 740 42.72 19.03 1.62
N THR A 741 43.99 19.40 1.80
CA THR A 741 44.92 18.75 2.74
C THR A 741 44.57 19.09 4.21
N ASP A 742 43.80 20.15 4.45
CA ASP A 742 43.31 20.50 5.78
C ASP A 742 41.97 19.80 6.03
N ASN A 743 42.06 18.55 6.47
CA ASN A 743 40.91 17.72 6.82
C ASN A 743 39.80 17.66 5.73
N TYR A 744 40.19 17.48 4.47
CA TYR A 744 39.31 17.40 3.28
C TYR A 744 38.45 18.64 3.04
N LYS A 745 38.81 19.80 3.55
CA LYS A 745 38.11 21.06 3.37
C LYS A 745 38.08 21.46 1.88
N GLY A 746 36.88 21.75 1.35
CA GLY A 746 36.67 22.05 -0.05
C GLY A 746 36.47 20.84 -0.97
N LEU A 747 36.56 19.60 -0.43
CA LEU A 747 36.32 18.39 -1.20
C LEU A 747 34.90 18.36 -1.81
N GLU A 748 33.91 18.93 -1.13
CA GLU A 748 32.52 19.09 -1.58
C GLU A 748 32.40 19.94 -2.85
N ILE A 749 33.36 20.84 -3.09
CA ILE A 749 33.45 21.66 -4.33
C ILE A 749 34.12 20.85 -5.43
N LEU A 750 35.26 20.20 -5.11
CA LEU A 750 36.06 19.46 -6.08
C LEU A 750 35.31 18.28 -6.69
N LEU A 751 34.52 17.58 -5.91
CA LEU A 751 33.73 16.43 -6.36
C LEU A 751 32.51 16.81 -7.21
N THR A 752 32.19 18.09 -7.37
CA THR A 752 31.15 18.54 -8.32
C THR A 752 31.63 18.45 -9.79
N ASP A 753 32.94 18.50 -10.03
CA ASP A 753 33.56 18.40 -11.36
C ASP A 753 34.97 17.80 -11.22
N PRO A 754 35.07 16.47 -11.00
CA PRO A 754 36.35 15.80 -10.74
C PRO A 754 37.36 15.91 -11.86
N GLU A 755 36.92 15.87 -13.12
CA GLU A 755 37.81 15.96 -14.28
C GLU A 755 38.51 17.34 -14.34
N ARG A 756 37.75 18.40 -14.17
CA ARG A 756 38.28 19.75 -14.12
C ARG A 756 39.16 19.99 -12.89
N CYS A 757 38.79 19.38 -11.75
CA CYS A 757 39.61 19.38 -10.53
C CYS A 757 41.01 18.82 -10.82
N ILE A 758 41.08 17.63 -11.44
CA ILE A 758 42.33 16.95 -11.78
C ILE A 758 43.17 17.84 -12.73
N GLN A 759 42.54 18.41 -13.75
CA GLN A 759 43.26 19.32 -14.69
C GLN A 759 43.84 20.55 -14.00
N LEU A 760 43.12 21.16 -13.07
CA LEU A 760 43.58 22.30 -12.32
C LEU A 760 44.69 21.95 -11.31
N ALA A 761 44.51 20.83 -10.59
CA ALA A 761 45.52 20.32 -9.64
C ALA A 761 46.83 20.01 -10.36
N SER A 762 46.79 19.27 -11.49
CA SER A 762 47.99 18.94 -12.28
C SER A 762 48.75 20.17 -12.73
N LYS A 763 48.06 21.24 -13.13
CA LYS A 763 48.69 22.53 -13.51
C LYS A 763 49.32 23.22 -12.31
N GLN A 764 48.72 23.14 -11.13
CA GLN A 764 49.30 23.72 -9.91
C GLN A 764 50.58 22.99 -9.48
N ILE A 765 50.55 21.63 -9.54
CA ILE A 765 51.72 20.81 -9.23
C ILE A 765 52.86 21.05 -10.21
N ALA A 766 52.56 21.11 -11.52
CA ALA A 766 53.56 21.39 -12.55
C ALA A 766 54.19 22.80 -12.44
N GLY A 767 53.47 23.75 -11.86
CA GLY A 767 53.93 25.11 -11.60
C GLY A 767 54.60 25.35 -10.25
N ALA A 768 54.58 24.33 -9.37
CA ALA A 768 55.20 24.42 -8.06
C ALA A 768 56.72 24.12 -8.20
N THR A 769 57.55 25.06 -7.87
CA THR A 769 58.98 24.83 -7.65
C THR A 769 59.12 23.98 -6.39
N MET A 770 59.76 22.80 -6.55
CA MET A 770 60.13 22.00 -5.38
C MET A 770 60.99 22.88 -4.46
N PRO A 771 60.73 22.92 -3.15
CA PRO A 771 61.69 23.50 -2.23
C PRO A 771 62.97 22.72 -2.29
N GLU A 772 64.12 23.41 -2.41
CA GLU A 772 65.46 22.80 -2.33
C GLU A 772 65.68 22.09 -1.00
#